data_733b8f9b0c7d65708637c1779806a83b
#
_entry.id   733b8f9b0c7d65708637c1779806a83b
#
_cell.length_a   1.000
_cell.length_b   1.000
_cell.length_c   1.000
_cell.angle_alpha   90.00
_cell.angle_beta   90.00
_cell.angle_gamma   90.00
#
_symmetry.space_group_name_H-M   'P 1'
#
loop_
_entity.id
_entity.type
_entity.pdbx_description
1 polymer ?
#
loop_
_entity_poly.entity_id
_entity_poly.type
_entity_poly.pdbx_seq_one_letter_code
_entity_poly.pdbx_strand_id
1 'polypeptide(L)'
;MRILSDALGYVMYFCYYLVHNYGLAIILFTLISKIVLLPVSVWVQKNSIKMVKMQPEINRIKAKHFGDADRIADEQSKIFKREKYNPLASLIPLAVQIILLMGLVEVIYHPLNYLLHMSQDVITAFNGLAISLTGVNPESSSVQLTVVEMIKSGKYAEQFAALQSSLAGVDIASVLQQVESISLDFCGINLSWVPSEVGGIDIIVPIAAGVSAWLLCVAQNAANVIQAEQSKLNKYGMMAFSVGLSLYLGWFVPAGVALYWIASNLFAILQQYLLNWAINPKDYVDYEALEASKQELDELQSIGGRKKPFARNPYAKREKKDFKRFFSVVNKHLVFYSESSGFYKYYQGIIEWLLAHTNLTIHYITSDPEDQIFALAEKENKIRAYYIGEKKLITLMMKMDADVVVMTMPDIENFHIKRSYVRKDIEYIYIPHCMDSLNMTMRTGSMDHYDTVYCVGKHHTEEIRKTEEAYGLPPKKLIDWGYCLLDRMIEDYKKADKKPHEKKHILIAPSWQKDNIVDSCLEGMLDDLAGKGYEVVVRPHPQQVRLQRDKMDRLKERYANNPDIEIQTDFSSNSTVFEADLLVTDWSGIAYEYAFTTNKPVLFVDTPMKVMNPEYQKIDTVPINIWMRDVIGDRLDPAKTEETESKVRNLLAQKDAYHDRIEKFVEEYVYNLGNSAEVGAKYIVQAVQEQIKKAKEQ
;
A
#
# COMPACT_ATOMS: atom_id res chain seq x y z
N MET A 1 34.18 -10.13 -31.36
CA MET A 1 34.88 -8.96 -30.76
C MET A 1 35.83 -8.34 -31.77
N ARG A 2 36.79 -9.09 -32.38
CA ARG A 2 37.83 -8.54 -33.28
C ARG A 2 37.27 -7.64 -34.41
N ILE A 3 36.24 -8.10 -35.14
CA ILE A 3 35.61 -7.29 -36.23
C ILE A 3 35.04 -5.98 -35.71
N LEU A 4 34.44 -5.98 -34.51
CA LEU A 4 33.91 -4.74 -33.89
C LEU A 4 35.05 -3.82 -33.50
N SER A 5 36.09 -4.34 -32.85
CA SER A 5 37.24 -3.54 -32.44
C SER A 5 37.98 -2.95 -33.65
N ASP A 6 38.11 -3.70 -34.77
CA ASP A 6 38.65 -3.21 -36.03
C ASP A 6 37.83 -2.00 -36.57
N ALA A 7 36.50 -2.14 -36.63
CA ALA A 7 35.61 -1.06 -37.08
C ALA A 7 35.69 0.16 -36.17
N LEU A 8 35.68 -0.03 -34.85
CA LEU A 8 35.81 1.04 -33.86
C LEU A 8 37.21 1.72 -33.92
N GLY A 9 38.24 0.87 -34.18
CA GLY A 9 39.64 1.35 -34.39
C GLY A 9 39.75 2.32 -35.56
N TYR A 10 39.14 2.03 -36.71
CA TYR A 10 39.10 2.96 -37.85
C TYR A 10 38.36 4.26 -37.52
N VAL A 11 37.25 4.21 -36.78
CA VAL A 11 36.57 5.43 -36.36
C VAL A 11 37.42 6.21 -35.38
N MET A 12 38.09 5.55 -34.45
CA MET A 12 39.02 6.22 -33.51
C MET A 12 40.23 6.83 -34.22
N TYR A 13 40.80 6.10 -35.18
CA TYR A 13 41.88 6.62 -36.03
C TYR A 13 41.47 7.88 -36.78
N PHE A 14 40.30 7.90 -37.39
CA PHE A 14 39.75 9.08 -38.05
C PHE A 14 39.57 10.25 -37.06
N CYS A 15 39.02 9.99 -35.88
CA CYS A 15 38.89 11.00 -34.83
C CYS A 15 40.24 11.54 -34.40
N TYR A 16 41.23 10.66 -34.20
CA TYR A 16 42.57 11.06 -33.81
C TYR A 16 43.29 11.87 -34.90
N TYR A 17 43.15 11.49 -36.16
CA TYR A 17 43.72 12.22 -37.31
C TYR A 17 43.17 13.65 -37.38
N LEU A 18 41.91 13.88 -37.00
CA LEU A 18 41.31 15.24 -37.01
C LEU A 18 41.81 16.12 -35.87
N VAL A 19 42.02 15.58 -34.66
CA VAL A 19 42.27 16.40 -33.47
C VAL A 19 43.70 16.27 -32.91
N HIS A 20 44.50 15.30 -33.35
CA HIS A 20 45.88 15.04 -32.92
C HIS A 20 46.08 14.93 -31.40
N ASN A 21 45.02 14.66 -30.65
CA ASN A 21 45.04 14.43 -29.20
C ASN A 21 44.10 13.27 -28.86
N TYR A 22 44.58 12.27 -28.08
CA TYR A 22 43.86 11.04 -27.85
C TYR A 22 42.61 11.28 -27.00
N GLY A 23 42.68 12.15 -25.99
CA GLY A 23 41.51 12.49 -25.16
C GLY A 23 40.39 13.17 -25.95
N LEU A 24 40.75 14.15 -26.81
CA LEU A 24 39.79 14.77 -27.72
C LEU A 24 39.23 13.78 -28.73
N ALA A 25 40.04 12.82 -29.21
CA ALA A 25 39.59 11.75 -30.10
C ALA A 25 38.56 10.86 -29.44
N ILE A 26 38.74 10.48 -28.17
CA ILE A 26 37.77 9.71 -27.38
C ILE A 26 36.46 10.49 -27.23
N ILE A 27 36.53 11.79 -26.95
CA ILE A 27 35.34 12.63 -26.82
C ILE A 27 34.57 12.72 -28.15
N LEU A 28 35.29 12.97 -29.26
CA LEU A 28 34.71 13.02 -30.60
C LEU A 28 34.12 11.69 -31.03
N PHE A 29 34.82 10.58 -30.79
CA PHE A 29 34.33 9.23 -31.01
C PHE A 29 33.04 8.96 -30.23
N THR A 30 32.96 9.39 -28.96
CA THR A 30 31.78 9.25 -28.12
C THR A 30 30.59 10.03 -28.70
N LEU A 31 30.83 11.25 -29.18
CA LEU A 31 29.80 12.07 -29.83
C LEU A 31 29.27 11.40 -31.10
N ILE A 32 30.18 10.95 -31.98
CA ILE A 32 29.81 10.24 -33.22
C ILE A 32 28.98 8.98 -32.88
N SER A 33 29.40 8.21 -31.89
CA SER A 33 28.67 7.03 -31.44
C SER A 33 27.24 7.37 -30.97
N LYS A 34 27.06 8.48 -30.25
CA LYS A 34 25.73 8.94 -29.82
C LYS A 34 24.85 9.40 -31.00
N ILE A 35 25.45 10.05 -32.01
CA ILE A 35 24.71 10.44 -33.23
C ILE A 35 24.27 9.20 -34.03
N VAL A 36 25.15 8.23 -34.21
CA VAL A 36 24.84 6.98 -34.93
C VAL A 36 23.71 6.21 -34.21
N LEU A 37 23.68 6.24 -32.87
CA LEU A 37 22.67 5.58 -32.05
C LEU A 37 21.41 6.42 -31.82
N LEU A 38 21.33 7.64 -32.34
CA LEU A 38 20.18 8.52 -32.17
C LEU A 38 18.84 7.88 -32.59
N PRO A 39 18.72 7.14 -33.71
CA PRO A 39 17.47 6.47 -34.08
C PRO A 39 16.99 5.45 -33.04
N VAL A 40 17.94 4.73 -32.41
CA VAL A 40 17.62 3.79 -31.32
C VAL A 40 17.09 4.56 -30.11
N SER A 41 17.71 5.68 -29.76
CA SER A 41 17.30 6.51 -28.65
C SER A 41 15.90 7.13 -28.87
N VAL A 42 15.59 7.56 -30.10
CA VAL A 42 14.24 8.03 -30.48
C VAL A 42 13.20 6.91 -30.35
N TRP A 43 13.53 5.69 -30.76
CA TRP A 43 12.66 4.54 -30.62
C TRP A 43 12.39 4.22 -29.14
N VAL A 44 13.43 4.23 -28.29
CA VAL A 44 13.30 4.05 -26.83
C VAL A 44 12.43 5.15 -26.20
N GLN A 45 12.61 6.41 -26.61
CA GLN A 45 11.78 7.53 -26.14
C GLN A 45 10.30 7.33 -26.49
N LYS A 46 10.00 6.95 -27.74
CA LYS A 46 8.63 6.63 -28.18
C LYS A 46 8.05 5.44 -27.40
N ASN A 47 8.84 4.43 -27.09
CA ASN A 47 8.40 3.30 -26.28
C ASN A 47 8.13 3.72 -24.81
N SER A 48 8.94 4.64 -24.26
CA SER A 48 8.72 5.21 -22.94
C SER A 48 7.40 5.99 -22.85
N ILE A 49 7.00 6.72 -23.90
CA ILE A 49 5.71 7.42 -23.98
C ILE A 49 4.53 6.44 -23.87
N LYS A 50 4.64 5.25 -24.48
CA LYS A 50 3.58 4.21 -24.34
C LYS A 50 3.42 3.82 -22.86
N MET A 51 4.52 3.63 -22.14
CA MET A 51 4.47 3.30 -20.71
C MET A 51 3.80 4.41 -19.89
N VAL A 52 4.12 5.68 -20.20
CA VAL A 52 3.50 6.84 -19.52
C VAL A 52 1.98 6.84 -19.72
N LYS A 53 1.50 6.62 -20.94
CA LYS A 53 0.06 6.55 -21.27
C LYS A 53 -0.65 5.40 -20.55
N MET A 54 0.02 4.27 -20.36
CA MET A 54 -0.56 3.09 -19.70
C MET A 54 -0.52 3.17 -18.17
N GLN A 55 0.27 4.09 -17.59
CA GLN A 55 0.52 4.13 -16.15
C GLN A 55 -0.76 4.22 -15.30
N PRO A 56 -1.78 5.05 -15.64
CA PRO A 56 -3.03 5.09 -14.90
C PRO A 56 -3.77 3.74 -14.90
N GLU A 57 -3.81 3.06 -16.05
CA GLU A 57 -4.44 1.74 -16.18
C GLU A 57 -3.68 0.67 -15.37
N ILE A 58 -2.34 0.71 -15.39
CA ILE A 58 -1.49 -0.17 -14.60
C ILE A 58 -1.72 0.06 -13.10
N ASN A 59 -1.85 1.31 -12.65
CA ASN A 59 -2.14 1.62 -11.26
C ASN A 59 -3.52 1.07 -10.84
N ARG A 60 -4.55 1.23 -11.68
CA ARG A 60 -5.89 0.67 -11.45
C ARG A 60 -5.87 -0.87 -11.39
N ILE A 61 -5.08 -1.54 -12.25
CA ILE A 61 -4.89 -3.00 -12.17
C ILE A 61 -4.22 -3.40 -10.86
N LYS A 62 -3.18 -2.66 -10.43
CA LYS A 62 -2.54 -2.91 -9.14
C LYS A 62 -3.49 -2.68 -7.97
N ALA A 63 -4.37 -1.68 -8.05
CA ALA A 63 -5.40 -1.45 -7.07
C ALA A 63 -6.46 -2.58 -7.09
N LYS A 64 -6.98 -2.89 -8.27
CA LYS A 64 -8.01 -3.92 -8.47
C LYS A 64 -7.58 -5.32 -8.01
N HIS A 65 -6.32 -5.68 -8.20
CA HIS A 65 -5.74 -6.99 -7.82
C HIS A 65 -4.72 -6.87 -6.70
N PHE A 66 -4.92 -5.92 -5.80
CA PHE A 66 -3.97 -5.60 -4.74
C PHE A 66 -3.57 -6.85 -3.93
N GLY A 67 -2.24 -7.09 -3.86
CA GLY A 67 -1.68 -8.27 -3.17
C GLY A 67 -1.61 -9.56 -4.00
N ASP A 68 -2.20 -9.62 -5.18
CA ASP A 68 -2.10 -10.75 -6.12
C ASP A 68 -1.08 -10.45 -7.23
N ALA A 69 0.20 -10.69 -6.93
CA ALA A 69 1.31 -10.37 -7.84
C ALA A 69 1.22 -11.11 -9.18
N ASP A 70 0.74 -12.35 -9.18
CA ASP A 70 0.65 -13.18 -10.39
C ASP A 70 -0.40 -12.62 -11.35
N ARG A 71 -1.56 -12.26 -10.81
CA ARG A 71 -2.65 -11.69 -11.61
C ARG A 71 -2.33 -10.28 -12.10
N ILE A 72 -1.67 -9.46 -11.26
CA ILE A 72 -1.17 -8.14 -11.68
C ILE A 72 -0.20 -8.30 -12.87
N ALA A 73 0.73 -9.25 -12.81
CA ALA A 73 1.68 -9.49 -13.88
C ALA A 73 1.00 -9.97 -15.16
N ASP A 74 0.01 -10.86 -15.07
CA ASP A 74 -0.75 -11.34 -16.23
C ASP A 74 -1.54 -10.21 -16.92
N GLU A 75 -2.32 -9.43 -16.15
CA GLU A 75 -3.07 -8.30 -16.69
C GLU A 75 -2.15 -7.21 -17.28
N GLN A 76 -1.03 -6.91 -16.63
CA GLN A 76 -0.02 -6.00 -17.19
C GLN A 76 0.55 -6.52 -18.50
N SER A 77 0.82 -7.83 -18.59
CA SER A 77 1.30 -8.45 -19.83
C SER A 77 0.31 -8.30 -20.98
N LYS A 78 -1.00 -8.40 -20.71
CA LYS A 78 -2.06 -8.17 -21.71
C LYS A 78 -2.06 -6.73 -22.23
N ILE A 79 -1.91 -5.75 -21.32
CA ILE A 79 -1.79 -4.32 -21.71
C ILE A 79 -0.54 -4.12 -22.58
N PHE A 80 0.62 -4.64 -22.16
CA PHE A 80 1.87 -4.49 -22.91
C PHE A 80 1.76 -5.05 -24.33
N LYS A 81 1.08 -6.20 -24.49
CA LYS A 81 0.79 -6.79 -25.81
C LYS A 81 -0.15 -5.91 -26.63
N ARG A 82 -1.25 -5.40 -26.03
CA ARG A 82 -2.21 -4.53 -26.69
C ARG A 82 -1.54 -3.25 -27.24
N GLU A 83 -0.73 -2.60 -26.42
CA GLU A 83 -0.05 -1.34 -26.75
C GLU A 83 1.26 -1.55 -27.54
N LYS A 84 1.63 -2.80 -27.84
CA LYS A 84 2.92 -3.15 -28.49
C LYS A 84 4.10 -2.49 -27.75
N TYR A 85 4.07 -2.52 -26.41
CA TYR A 85 5.11 -2.01 -25.54
C TYR A 85 6.17 -3.09 -25.31
N ASN A 86 7.45 -2.70 -25.44
CA ASN A 86 8.56 -3.58 -25.13
C ASN A 86 9.22 -3.17 -23.79
N PRO A 87 9.08 -3.95 -22.72
CA PRO A 87 9.70 -3.63 -21.43
C PRO A 87 11.22 -3.67 -21.47
N LEU A 88 11.83 -4.42 -22.40
CA LEU A 88 13.28 -4.52 -22.55
C LEU A 88 13.90 -3.38 -23.38
N ALA A 89 13.08 -2.54 -24.01
CA ALA A 89 13.57 -1.44 -24.86
C ALA A 89 14.50 -0.49 -24.10
N SER A 90 14.24 -0.23 -22.82
CA SER A 90 15.09 0.62 -21.97
C SER A 90 16.46 0.04 -21.66
N LEU A 91 16.67 -1.26 -21.83
CA LEU A 91 17.95 -1.95 -21.62
C LEU A 91 18.84 -1.95 -22.87
N ILE A 92 18.28 -1.72 -24.05
CA ILE A 92 19.01 -1.77 -25.32
C ILE A 92 20.14 -0.73 -25.38
N PRO A 93 19.94 0.55 -24.99
CA PRO A 93 21.02 1.52 -24.97
C PRO A 93 22.18 1.12 -24.06
N LEU A 94 21.87 0.54 -22.89
CA LEU A 94 22.88 0.05 -21.96
C LEU A 94 23.66 -1.14 -22.55
N ALA A 95 22.98 -2.10 -23.17
CA ALA A 95 23.64 -3.25 -23.82
C ALA A 95 24.56 -2.78 -24.94
N VAL A 96 24.11 -1.89 -25.81
CA VAL A 96 24.95 -1.30 -26.87
C VAL A 96 26.13 -0.51 -26.29
N GLN A 97 25.94 0.26 -25.23
CA GLN A 97 27.00 1.00 -24.55
C GLN A 97 28.07 0.06 -23.97
N ILE A 98 27.70 -1.08 -23.39
CA ILE A 98 28.64 -2.08 -22.88
C ILE A 98 29.43 -2.70 -24.04
N ILE A 99 28.79 -3.03 -25.16
CA ILE A 99 29.46 -3.59 -26.33
C ILE A 99 30.47 -2.57 -26.92
N LEU A 100 30.09 -1.31 -27.06
CA LEU A 100 30.97 -0.24 -27.50
C LEU A 100 32.13 -0.02 -26.53
N LEU A 101 31.85 -0.06 -25.22
CA LEU A 101 32.87 0.05 -24.18
C LEU A 101 33.90 -1.06 -24.30
N MET A 102 33.47 -2.32 -24.45
CA MET A 102 34.37 -3.48 -24.60
C MET A 102 35.26 -3.35 -25.86
N GLY A 103 34.68 -2.92 -26.97
CA GLY A 103 35.42 -2.67 -28.18
C GLY A 103 36.41 -1.51 -28.04
N LEU A 104 36.03 -0.44 -27.36
CA LEU A 104 36.91 0.72 -27.12
C LEU A 104 38.03 0.39 -26.12
N VAL A 105 37.76 -0.40 -25.10
CA VAL A 105 38.80 -0.93 -24.18
C VAL A 105 39.89 -1.59 -24.98
N GLU A 106 39.54 -2.47 -25.93
CA GLU A 106 40.48 -3.18 -26.81
C GLU A 106 41.29 -2.20 -27.64
N VAL A 107 40.65 -1.17 -28.21
CA VAL A 107 41.34 -0.11 -29.00
C VAL A 107 42.32 0.71 -28.13
N ILE A 108 41.97 1.03 -26.91
CA ILE A 108 42.81 1.79 -25.96
C ILE A 108 44.04 0.97 -25.54
N TYR A 109 43.87 -0.30 -25.25
CA TYR A 109 44.95 -1.19 -24.83
C TYR A 109 45.93 -1.56 -26.00
N HIS A 110 45.47 -1.46 -27.26
CA HIS A 110 46.24 -1.85 -28.44
C HIS A 110 46.41 -0.69 -29.45
N PRO A 111 47.03 0.42 -29.05
CA PRO A 111 47.14 1.62 -29.90
C PRO A 111 48.00 1.35 -31.15
N LEU A 112 48.99 0.44 -31.10
CA LEU A 112 49.82 0.08 -32.26
C LEU A 112 48.97 -0.60 -33.34
N ASN A 113 48.02 -1.42 -32.97
CA ASN A 113 47.12 -2.10 -33.90
C ASN A 113 46.05 -1.14 -34.46
N TYR A 114 45.33 -0.46 -33.60
CA TYR A 114 44.08 0.21 -33.95
C TYR A 114 44.24 1.70 -34.26
N LEU A 115 45.28 2.34 -33.72
CA LEU A 115 45.53 3.77 -33.95
C LEU A 115 46.60 3.99 -34.99
N LEU A 116 47.67 3.20 -34.97
CA LEU A 116 48.78 3.35 -35.90
C LEU A 116 48.77 2.33 -37.07
N HIS A 117 47.87 1.33 -37.01
CA HIS A 117 47.74 0.28 -38.03
C HIS A 117 49.07 -0.40 -38.43
N MET A 118 49.96 -0.61 -37.44
CA MET A 118 51.24 -1.24 -37.65
C MET A 118 51.12 -2.70 -38.08
N SER A 119 52.14 -3.19 -38.82
CA SER A 119 52.19 -4.60 -39.21
C SER A 119 52.36 -5.50 -37.97
N GLN A 120 51.79 -6.70 -38.04
CA GLN A 120 51.83 -7.65 -36.93
C GLN A 120 53.26 -8.03 -36.55
N ASP A 121 54.18 -8.06 -37.50
CA ASP A 121 55.59 -8.35 -37.25
C ASP A 121 56.26 -7.31 -36.37
N VAL A 122 56.02 -6.04 -36.66
CA VAL A 122 56.50 -4.90 -35.84
C VAL A 122 55.91 -4.96 -34.44
N ILE A 123 54.60 -5.15 -34.32
CA ILE A 123 53.91 -5.27 -33.03
C ILE A 123 54.48 -6.40 -32.19
N THR A 124 54.70 -7.58 -32.83
CA THR A 124 55.23 -8.75 -32.13
C THR A 124 56.65 -8.51 -31.63
N ALA A 125 57.52 -7.86 -32.48
CA ALA A 125 58.87 -7.54 -32.09
C ALA A 125 58.92 -6.52 -30.95
N PHE A 126 58.11 -5.45 -31.03
CA PHE A 126 58.03 -4.40 -30.02
C PHE A 126 57.49 -4.94 -28.68
N ASN A 127 56.44 -5.75 -28.72
CA ASN A 127 55.89 -6.40 -27.52
C ASN A 127 56.91 -7.36 -26.89
N GLY A 128 57.59 -8.17 -27.70
CA GLY A 128 58.62 -9.10 -27.22
C GLY A 128 59.78 -8.38 -26.54
N LEU A 129 60.22 -7.24 -27.11
CA LEU A 129 61.26 -6.41 -26.50
C LEU A 129 60.79 -5.78 -25.17
N ALA A 130 59.57 -5.24 -25.12
CA ALA A 130 59.02 -4.65 -23.91
C ALA A 130 58.89 -5.69 -22.79
N ILE A 131 58.39 -6.89 -23.09
CA ILE A 131 58.30 -8.03 -22.16
C ILE A 131 59.66 -8.38 -21.60
N SER A 132 60.68 -8.46 -22.46
CA SER A 132 62.02 -8.88 -22.04
C SER A 132 62.71 -7.85 -21.15
N LEU A 133 62.44 -6.55 -21.35
CA LEU A 133 63.09 -5.44 -20.62
C LEU A 133 62.37 -5.07 -19.32
N THR A 134 61.06 -5.26 -19.25
CA THR A 134 60.24 -4.81 -18.11
C THR A 134 59.76 -5.96 -17.26
N GLY A 135 59.75 -7.20 -17.79
CA GLY A 135 59.15 -8.36 -17.11
C GLY A 135 57.63 -8.31 -17.05
N VAL A 136 56.97 -7.45 -17.85
CA VAL A 136 55.53 -7.37 -17.92
C VAL A 136 54.97 -8.74 -18.37
N ASN A 137 53.86 -9.15 -17.78
CA ASN A 137 53.21 -10.44 -18.13
C ASN A 137 52.83 -10.42 -19.63
N PRO A 138 53.31 -11.41 -20.41
CA PRO A 138 52.99 -11.51 -21.85
C PRO A 138 51.52 -11.56 -22.19
N GLU A 139 50.68 -12.06 -21.23
CA GLU A 139 49.22 -12.13 -21.36
C GLU A 139 48.52 -10.85 -20.93
N SER A 140 49.25 -9.86 -20.46
CA SER A 140 48.67 -8.56 -20.06
C SER A 140 48.18 -7.77 -21.28
N SER A 141 46.95 -7.30 -21.20
CA SER A 141 46.40 -6.37 -22.21
C SER A 141 47.17 -5.05 -22.32
N SER A 142 47.96 -4.67 -21.30
CA SER A 142 48.70 -3.38 -21.25
C SER A 142 50.06 -3.41 -21.97
N VAL A 143 50.49 -4.52 -22.57
CA VAL A 143 51.84 -4.62 -23.20
C VAL A 143 52.11 -3.51 -24.24
N GLN A 144 51.15 -3.22 -25.14
CA GLN A 144 51.31 -2.13 -26.12
C GLN A 144 51.35 -0.74 -25.50
N LEU A 145 50.62 -0.51 -24.44
CA LEU A 145 50.69 0.75 -23.68
C LEU A 145 52.09 0.91 -23.06
N THR A 146 52.65 -0.16 -22.51
CA THR A 146 54.03 -0.22 -22.00
C THR A 146 55.05 0.08 -23.12
N VAL A 147 54.87 -0.50 -24.32
CA VAL A 147 55.70 -0.15 -25.49
C VAL A 147 55.69 1.33 -25.82
N VAL A 148 54.49 1.92 -25.90
CA VAL A 148 54.35 3.37 -26.19
C VAL A 148 55.05 4.20 -25.11
N GLU A 149 54.89 3.88 -23.84
CA GLU A 149 55.55 4.58 -22.73
C GLU A 149 57.08 4.44 -22.76
N MET A 150 57.59 3.23 -23.04
CA MET A 150 59.00 2.99 -23.14
C MET A 150 59.66 3.78 -24.28
N ILE A 151 59.01 3.88 -25.43
CA ILE A 151 59.49 4.67 -26.59
C ILE A 151 59.46 6.14 -26.23
N LYS A 152 58.40 6.64 -25.67
CA LYS A 152 58.26 8.05 -25.27
C LYS A 152 59.24 8.50 -24.18
N SER A 153 59.60 7.60 -23.28
CA SER A 153 60.57 7.89 -22.21
C SER A 153 61.99 8.10 -22.77
N GLY A 154 62.27 7.64 -24.00
CA GLY A 154 63.59 7.68 -24.62
C GLY A 154 64.62 6.75 -23.96
N LYS A 155 64.30 6.14 -22.81
CA LYS A 155 65.24 5.34 -22.02
C LYS A 155 65.75 4.09 -22.74
N TYR A 156 64.95 3.58 -23.67
CA TYR A 156 65.22 2.31 -24.40
C TYR A 156 65.35 2.57 -25.91
N ALA A 157 65.68 3.78 -26.36
CA ALA A 157 65.72 4.12 -27.77
C ALA A 157 66.68 3.29 -28.59
N GLU A 158 67.88 2.99 -28.04
CA GLU A 158 68.89 2.11 -28.71
C GLU A 158 68.38 0.69 -28.91
N GLN A 159 67.69 0.11 -27.93
CA GLN A 159 67.15 -1.23 -27.98
C GLN A 159 66.05 -1.37 -29.04
N PHE A 160 65.14 -0.38 -29.12
CA PHE A 160 64.11 -0.34 -30.15
C PHE A 160 64.71 -0.12 -31.53
N ALA A 161 65.73 0.78 -31.69
CA ALA A 161 66.41 1.00 -32.95
C ALA A 161 67.16 -0.26 -33.44
N ALA A 162 67.69 -1.10 -32.53
CA ALA A 162 68.38 -2.36 -32.87
C ALA A 162 67.48 -3.36 -33.58
N LEU A 163 66.16 -3.24 -33.45
CA LEU A 163 65.19 -4.09 -34.17
C LEU A 163 65.18 -3.90 -35.66
N GLN A 164 65.85 -2.85 -36.18
CA GLN A 164 66.08 -2.63 -37.62
C GLN A 164 66.73 -3.84 -38.29
N SER A 165 67.62 -4.51 -37.58
CA SER A 165 68.33 -5.71 -38.10
C SER A 165 67.44 -6.95 -38.24
N SER A 166 66.39 -7.06 -37.47
CA SER A 166 65.46 -8.20 -37.45
C SER A 166 64.19 -7.96 -38.29
N LEU A 167 63.87 -6.72 -38.65
CA LEU A 167 62.65 -6.38 -39.39
C LEU A 167 63.03 -5.81 -40.77
N ALA A 168 63.43 -6.71 -41.68
CA ALA A 168 63.84 -6.35 -43.05
C ALA A 168 62.69 -5.67 -43.83
N GLY A 169 62.97 -4.48 -44.38
CA GLY A 169 61.99 -3.75 -45.19
C GLY A 169 61.10 -2.78 -44.43
N VAL A 170 61.24 -2.65 -43.09
CA VAL A 170 60.55 -1.68 -42.28
C VAL A 170 61.53 -0.59 -41.85
N ASP A 171 61.18 0.67 -42.03
CA ASP A 171 61.92 1.81 -41.48
C ASP A 171 61.56 2.02 -40.00
N ILE A 172 62.34 1.43 -39.11
CA ILE A 172 62.08 1.49 -37.66
C ILE A 172 62.18 2.94 -37.14
N ALA A 173 63.03 3.76 -37.70
CA ALA A 173 63.13 5.18 -37.28
C ALA A 173 61.80 5.92 -37.52
N SER A 174 61.18 5.70 -38.68
CA SER A 174 59.85 6.28 -38.98
C SER A 174 58.77 5.71 -38.08
N VAL A 175 58.80 4.42 -37.76
CA VAL A 175 57.87 3.78 -36.86
C VAL A 175 57.98 4.36 -35.43
N LEU A 176 59.20 4.52 -34.93
CA LEU A 176 59.41 5.14 -33.59
C LEU A 176 58.89 6.58 -33.54
N GLN A 177 59.16 7.36 -34.59
CA GLN A 177 58.64 8.71 -34.68
C GLN A 177 57.11 8.78 -34.68
N GLN A 178 56.44 7.81 -35.35
CA GLN A 178 54.99 7.68 -35.33
C GLN A 178 54.48 7.37 -33.91
N VAL A 179 55.13 6.44 -33.17
CA VAL A 179 54.73 6.13 -31.79
C VAL A 179 54.97 7.30 -30.85
N GLU A 180 56.08 8.04 -30.97
CA GLU A 180 56.40 9.24 -30.20
C GLU A 180 55.35 10.35 -30.41
N SER A 181 54.81 10.45 -31.63
CA SER A 181 53.81 11.44 -31.97
C SER A 181 52.45 11.24 -31.32
N ILE A 182 52.14 10.07 -30.76
CA ILE A 182 50.86 9.78 -30.08
C ILE A 182 50.80 10.60 -28.81
N SER A 183 49.85 11.55 -28.68
CA SER A 183 49.59 12.25 -27.44
C SER A 183 48.57 11.51 -26.59
N LEU A 184 49.03 10.79 -25.55
CA LEU A 184 48.18 10.11 -24.57
C LEU A 184 47.84 11.01 -23.38
N ASP A 185 48.42 12.23 -23.33
CA ASP A 185 48.14 13.17 -22.25
C ASP A 185 46.92 14.01 -22.55
N PHE A 186 46.03 14.09 -21.59
CA PHE A 186 44.84 14.92 -21.65
C PHE A 186 44.62 15.65 -20.31
N CYS A 187 44.67 16.96 -20.31
CA CYS A 187 44.56 17.83 -19.13
C CYS A 187 45.54 17.43 -17.99
N GLY A 188 46.76 16.97 -18.34
CA GLY A 188 47.76 16.56 -17.36
C GLY A 188 47.59 15.14 -16.79
N ILE A 189 46.68 14.36 -17.35
CA ILE A 189 46.44 12.98 -17.03
C ILE A 189 46.87 12.09 -18.18
N ASN A 190 47.68 11.09 -17.92
CA ASN A 190 48.02 10.09 -18.91
C ASN A 190 46.91 9.06 -19.06
N LEU A 191 46.28 8.99 -20.22
CA LEU A 191 45.10 8.17 -20.50
C LEU A 191 45.37 6.67 -20.54
N SER A 192 46.65 6.25 -20.58
CA SER A 192 47.05 4.84 -20.52
C SER A 192 47.13 4.33 -19.09
N TRP A 193 47.26 5.18 -18.11
CA TRP A 193 47.46 4.80 -16.73
C TRP A 193 46.15 4.35 -16.03
N VAL A 194 46.27 3.38 -15.12
CA VAL A 194 45.19 2.91 -14.29
C VAL A 194 45.25 3.64 -12.93
N PRO A 195 44.25 4.42 -12.55
CA PRO A 195 44.32 5.25 -11.34
C PRO A 195 44.65 4.49 -10.06
N SER A 196 44.23 3.20 -9.94
CA SER A 196 44.55 2.35 -8.79
C SER A 196 46.05 2.02 -8.68
N GLU A 197 46.82 2.11 -9.73
CA GLU A 197 48.24 1.72 -9.78
C GLU A 197 49.17 2.93 -9.59
N VAL A 198 48.75 4.11 -10.06
CA VAL A 198 49.59 5.30 -10.11
C VAL A 198 49.33 6.24 -8.93
N GLY A 199 48.07 6.47 -8.57
CA GLY A 199 47.69 7.40 -7.52
C GLY A 199 47.89 8.90 -7.94
N GLY A 200 47.96 9.78 -6.96
CA GLY A 200 48.21 11.22 -7.24
C GLY A 200 47.01 11.94 -7.86
N ILE A 201 47.25 12.74 -8.90
CA ILE A 201 46.23 13.55 -9.57
C ILE A 201 45.19 12.67 -10.32
N ASP A 202 45.58 11.44 -10.68
CA ASP A 202 44.71 10.50 -11.43
C ASP A 202 43.49 10.05 -10.63
N ILE A 203 43.48 10.27 -9.31
CA ILE A 203 42.31 10.04 -8.43
C ILE A 203 41.09 10.88 -8.87
N ILE A 204 41.34 12.00 -9.60
CA ILE A 204 40.26 12.87 -10.12
C ILE A 204 39.38 12.10 -11.13
N VAL A 205 39.95 11.13 -11.84
CA VAL A 205 39.25 10.36 -12.91
C VAL A 205 38.08 9.55 -12.38
N PRO A 206 38.26 8.64 -11.39
CA PRO A 206 37.13 7.93 -10.80
C PRO A 206 36.12 8.86 -10.13
N ILE A 207 36.56 9.95 -9.50
CA ILE A 207 35.65 10.92 -8.91
C ILE A 207 34.80 11.59 -10.01
N ALA A 208 35.42 12.02 -11.13
CA ALA A 208 34.70 12.59 -12.25
C ALA A 208 33.72 11.60 -12.89
N ALA A 209 34.09 10.32 -12.97
CA ALA A 209 33.20 9.25 -13.44
C ALA A 209 31.97 9.09 -12.52
N GLY A 210 32.18 9.06 -11.20
CA GLY A 210 31.09 9.02 -10.21
C GLY A 210 30.17 10.25 -10.26
N VAL A 211 30.75 11.45 -10.37
CA VAL A 211 30.01 12.72 -10.49
C VAL A 211 29.20 12.76 -11.79
N SER A 212 29.77 12.34 -12.92
CA SER A 212 29.06 12.31 -14.21
C SER A 212 27.87 11.34 -14.17
N ALA A 213 28.01 10.19 -13.52
CA ALA A 213 26.93 9.23 -13.32
C ALA A 213 25.83 9.76 -12.38
N TRP A 214 26.23 10.46 -11.32
CA TRP A 214 25.29 11.13 -10.43
C TRP A 214 24.48 12.20 -11.17
N LEU A 215 25.15 13.08 -11.96
CA LEU A 215 24.49 14.09 -12.78
C LEU A 215 23.52 13.46 -13.79
N LEU A 216 23.92 12.36 -14.44
CA LEU A 216 23.04 11.61 -15.35
C LEU A 216 21.78 11.11 -14.63
N CYS A 217 21.92 10.50 -13.45
CA CYS A 217 20.79 10.04 -12.66
C CYS A 217 19.86 11.20 -12.24
N VAL A 218 20.42 12.34 -11.84
CA VAL A 218 19.64 13.53 -11.48
C VAL A 218 18.88 14.05 -12.71
N ALA A 219 19.53 14.17 -13.85
CA ALA A 219 18.92 14.62 -15.10
C ALA A 219 17.80 13.67 -15.56
N GLN A 220 18.02 12.35 -15.50
CA GLN A 220 17.00 11.35 -15.84
C GLN A 220 15.81 11.40 -14.88
N ASN A 221 16.04 11.57 -13.58
CA ASN A 221 14.98 11.69 -12.58
C ASN A 221 14.12 12.96 -12.79
N ALA A 222 14.72 14.06 -13.26
CA ALA A 222 14.00 15.29 -13.55
C ALA A 222 13.26 15.26 -14.90
N ALA A 223 13.82 14.56 -15.87
CA ALA A 223 13.34 14.54 -17.25
C ALA A 223 12.25 13.47 -17.49
N ASN A 224 12.21 12.41 -16.71
CA ASN A 224 11.33 11.25 -16.94
C ASN A 224 10.20 11.17 -15.92
N VAL A 225 8.96 11.25 -16.41
CA VAL A 225 7.71 11.17 -15.60
C VAL A 225 7.64 9.85 -14.82
N ILE A 226 8.00 8.74 -15.44
CA ILE A 226 7.90 7.39 -14.81
C ILE A 226 8.86 7.26 -13.63
N GLN A 227 10.04 7.85 -13.71
CA GLN A 227 11.03 7.81 -12.61
C GLN A 227 10.61 8.67 -11.41
N ALA A 228 9.81 9.72 -11.63
CA ALA A 228 9.21 10.49 -10.55
C ALA A 228 8.24 9.63 -9.71
N GLU A 229 7.60 8.63 -10.33
CA GLU A 229 6.62 7.73 -9.70
C GLU A 229 7.24 6.52 -8.98
N GLN A 230 8.54 6.30 -9.12
CA GLN A 230 9.20 5.17 -8.43
C GLN A 230 9.32 5.40 -6.93
N SER A 231 9.33 4.30 -6.17
CA SER A 231 9.58 4.37 -4.73
C SER A 231 10.94 5.02 -4.43
N LYS A 232 11.04 5.79 -3.34
CA LYS A 232 12.29 6.44 -2.92
C LYS A 232 13.44 5.44 -2.82
N LEU A 233 13.19 4.22 -2.35
CA LEU A 233 14.20 3.18 -2.21
C LEU A 233 14.75 2.73 -3.58
N ASN A 234 13.90 2.51 -4.57
CA ASN A 234 14.33 2.14 -5.92
C ASN A 234 15.11 3.28 -6.58
N LYS A 235 14.59 4.50 -6.51
CA LYS A 235 15.20 5.69 -7.09
C LYS A 235 16.61 5.94 -6.55
N TYR A 236 16.77 6.02 -5.24
CA TYR A 236 18.07 6.28 -4.61
C TYR A 236 18.98 5.04 -4.61
N GLY A 237 18.41 3.84 -4.54
CA GLY A 237 19.17 2.60 -4.67
C GLY A 237 19.82 2.43 -6.04
N MET A 238 19.08 2.68 -7.13
CA MET A 238 19.64 2.67 -8.49
C MET A 238 20.69 3.76 -8.72
N MET A 239 20.47 4.94 -8.16
CA MET A 239 21.46 6.02 -8.23
C MET A 239 22.75 5.64 -7.49
N ALA A 240 22.67 5.11 -6.26
CA ALA A 240 23.83 4.68 -5.50
C ALA A 240 24.60 3.55 -6.21
N PHE A 241 23.86 2.59 -6.82
CA PHE A 241 24.47 1.54 -7.62
C PHE A 241 25.22 2.08 -8.85
N SER A 242 24.59 2.98 -9.62
CA SER A 242 25.18 3.57 -10.81
C SER A 242 26.45 4.38 -10.50
N VAL A 243 26.39 5.20 -9.44
CA VAL A 243 27.55 5.98 -8.97
C VAL A 243 28.67 5.06 -8.46
N GLY A 244 28.32 4.06 -7.64
CA GLY A 244 29.27 3.10 -7.10
C GLY A 244 29.98 2.31 -8.22
N LEU A 245 29.23 1.84 -9.22
CA LEU A 245 29.78 1.14 -10.39
C LEU A 245 30.72 2.06 -11.20
N SER A 246 30.34 3.33 -11.38
CA SER A 246 31.17 4.30 -12.13
C SER A 246 32.45 4.64 -11.40
N LEU A 247 32.41 4.79 -10.08
CA LEU A 247 33.60 4.95 -9.24
C LEU A 247 34.53 3.72 -9.34
N TYR A 248 33.94 2.51 -9.23
CA TYR A 248 34.68 1.25 -9.31
C TYR A 248 35.38 1.10 -10.68
N LEU A 249 34.62 1.26 -11.77
CA LEU A 249 35.19 1.17 -13.11
C LEU A 249 36.26 2.25 -13.33
N GLY A 250 35.99 3.49 -12.94
CA GLY A 250 36.98 4.57 -13.07
C GLY A 250 38.26 4.35 -12.28
N TRP A 251 38.22 3.52 -11.23
CA TRP A 251 39.41 3.19 -10.41
C TRP A 251 40.28 2.08 -11.00
N PHE A 252 39.68 1.08 -11.65
CA PHE A 252 40.36 -0.14 -12.10
C PHE A 252 40.59 -0.25 -13.62
N VAL A 253 40.16 0.74 -14.40
CA VAL A 253 40.40 0.76 -15.86
C VAL A 253 41.31 1.93 -16.23
N PRO A 254 41.99 1.90 -17.41
CA PRO A 254 42.77 3.04 -17.87
C PRO A 254 41.97 4.34 -17.94
N ALA A 255 42.59 5.45 -17.63
CA ALA A 255 41.95 6.76 -17.59
C ALA A 255 41.24 7.13 -18.91
N GLY A 256 41.71 6.66 -20.05
CA GLY A 256 41.04 6.82 -21.35
C GLY A 256 39.69 6.13 -21.44
N VAL A 257 39.53 4.93 -20.83
CA VAL A 257 38.25 4.22 -20.77
C VAL A 257 37.28 4.98 -19.86
N ALA A 258 37.79 5.47 -18.72
CA ALA A 258 36.98 6.27 -17.80
C ALA A 258 36.56 7.61 -18.44
N LEU A 259 37.42 8.25 -19.24
CA LEU A 259 37.09 9.45 -19.99
C LEU A 259 35.94 9.22 -20.99
N TYR A 260 35.96 8.07 -21.71
CA TYR A 260 34.82 7.69 -22.55
C TYR A 260 33.53 7.57 -21.73
N TRP A 261 33.60 6.92 -20.55
CA TRP A 261 32.44 6.76 -19.68
C TRP A 261 31.86 8.11 -19.21
N ILE A 262 32.75 9.04 -18.81
CA ILE A 262 32.39 10.41 -18.42
C ILE A 262 31.72 11.14 -19.59
N ALA A 263 32.36 11.15 -20.76
CA ALA A 263 31.84 11.78 -21.97
C ALA A 263 30.47 11.18 -22.38
N SER A 264 30.36 9.85 -22.33
CA SER A 264 29.11 9.17 -22.63
C SER A 264 27.97 9.54 -21.69
N ASN A 265 28.22 9.71 -20.38
CA ASN A 265 27.24 10.19 -19.42
C ASN A 265 26.81 11.63 -19.70
N LEU A 266 27.75 12.52 -19.96
CA LEU A 266 27.46 13.92 -20.26
C LEU A 266 26.70 14.10 -21.58
N PHE A 267 27.09 13.38 -22.64
CA PHE A 267 26.33 13.39 -23.90
C PHE A 267 24.97 12.73 -23.77
N ALA A 268 24.80 11.73 -22.89
CA ALA A 268 23.48 11.15 -22.61
C ALA A 268 22.54 12.17 -21.95
N ILE A 269 23.06 13.04 -21.05
CA ILE A 269 22.28 14.16 -20.49
C ILE A 269 21.83 15.11 -21.60
N LEU A 270 22.77 15.57 -22.42
CA LEU A 270 22.44 16.45 -23.54
C LEU A 270 21.42 15.82 -24.48
N GLN A 271 21.63 14.56 -24.87
CA GLN A 271 20.72 13.81 -25.73
C GLN A 271 19.33 13.69 -25.13
N GLN A 272 19.21 13.44 -23.82
CA GLN A 272 17.92 13.35 -23.13
C GLN A 272 17.14 14.67 -23.19
N TYR A 273 17.83 15.80 -22.98
CA TYR A 273 17.18 17.12 -23.09
C TYR A 273 16.75 17.45 -24.51
N LEU A 274 17.61 17.15 -25.51
CA LEU A 274 17.26 17.33 -26.92
C LEU A 274 16.07 16.46 -27.35
N LEU A 275 16.04 15.20 -26.92
CA LEU A 275 14.91 14.31 -27.19
C LEU A 275 13.63 14.79 -26.51
N ASN A 276 13.71 15.28 -25.26
CA ASN A 276 12.55 15.82 -24.57
C ASN A 276 12.05 17.13 -25.19
N TRP A 277 12.95 17.95 -25.74
CA TRP A 277 12.55 19.11 -26.49
C TRP A 277 11.83 18.76 -27.79
N ALA A 278 12.30 17.74 -28.51
CA ALA A 278 11.69 17.28 -29.76
C ALA A 278 10.43 16.39 -29.56
N ILE A 279 10.43 15.54 -28.54
CA ILE A 279 9.38 14.55 -28.25
C ILE A 279 9.25 14.46 -26.73
N ASN A 280 8.46 15.37 -26.12
CA ASN A 280 8.34 15.46 -24.68
C ASN A 280 7.35 14.42 -24.14
N PRO A 281 7.77 13.45 -23.31
CA PRO A 281 6.84 12.48 -22.71
C PRO A 281 5.74 13.12 -21.84
N LYS A 282 6.00 14.30 -21.26
CA LYS A 282 5.05 15.01 -20.40
C LYS A 282 3.79 15.47 -21.14
N ASP A 283 3.90 15.73 -22.44
CA ASP A 283 2.76 16.17 -23.27
C ASP A 283 1.73 15.04 -23.53
N TYR A 284 2.11 13.81 -23.21
CA TYR A 284 1.28 12.62 -23.40
C TYR A 284 0.71 12.05 -22.10
N VAL A 285 0.93 12.74 -20.96
CA VAL A 285 0.45 12.33 -19.63
C VAL A 285 -0.97 12.85 -19.41
N ASP A 286 -1.87 11.97 -19.07
CA ASP A 286 -3.14 12.33 -18.43
C ASP A 286 -2.88 12.47 -16.92
N TYR A 287 -2.59 13.70 -16.48
CA TYR A 287 -2.25 13.97 -15.08
C TYR A 287 -3.42 13.73 -14.12
N GLU A 288 -4.65 13.99 -14.55
CA GLU A 288 -5.84 13.78 -13.73
C GLU A 288 -6.06 12.29 -13.48
N ALA A 289 -6.06 11.49 -14.55
CA ALA A 289 -6.19 10.03 -14.44
C ALA A 289 -5.01 9.39 -13.68
N LEU A 290 -3.78 9.92 -13.85
CA LEU A 290 -2.59 9.43 -13.15
C LEU A 290 -2.70 9.70 -11.65
N GLU A 291 -3.06 10.92 -11.24
CA GLU A 291 -3.19 11.29 -9.83
C GLU A 291 -4.33 10.52 -9.17
N ALA A 292 -5.51 10.43 -9.80
CA ALA A 292 -6.64 9.66 -9.28
C ALA A 292 -6.27 8.17 -9.07
N SER A 293 -5.62 7.54 -10.07
CA SER A 293 -5.20 6.14 -9.98
C SER A 293 -4.11 5.90 -8.94
N LYS A 294 -3.28 6.90 -8.68
CA LYS A 294 -2.24 6.86 -7.65
C LYS A 294 -2.83 7.00 -6.26
N GLN A 295 -3.76 7.93 -6.06
CA GLN A 295 -4.47 8.08 -4.79
C GLN A 295 -5.17 6.77 -4.40
N GLU A 296 -5.90 6.14 -5.33
CA GLU A 296 -6.53 4.84 -5.11
C GLU A 296 -5.51 3.76 -4.66
N LEU A 297 -4.36 3.70 -5.31
CA LEU A 297 -3.31 2.74 -4.96
C LEU A 297 -2.62 3.07 -3.61
N ASP A 298 -2.36 4.34 -3.33
CA ASP A 298 -1.73 4.80 -2.08
C ASP A 298 -2.67 4.59 -0.88
N GLU A 299 -3.97 4.78 -1.03
CA GLU A 299 -4.97 4.45 -0.01
C GLU A 299 -4.89 2.97 0.36
N LEU A 300 -4.88 2.07 -0.63
CA LEU A 300 -4.72 0.63 -0.40
C LEU A 300 -3.39 0.27 0.27
N GLN A 301 -2.30 0.96 -0.10
CA GLN A 301 -0.98 0.74 0.53
C GLN A 301 -0.91 1.27 1.96
N SER A 302 -1.70 2.29 2.30
CA SER A 302 -1.74 2.89 3.64
C SER A 302 -2.57 2.08 4.64
N ILE A 303 -3.41 1.15 4.17
CA ILE A 303 -4.22 0.27 5.02
C ILE A 303 -3.32 -0.50 6.01
N GLY A 304 -3.69 -0.51 7.29
CA GLY A 304 -2.90 -1.10 8.37
C GLY A 304 -1.80 -0.18 8.93
N GLY A 305 -1.90 1.14 8.66
CA GLY A 305 -1.05 2.20 9.22
C GLY A 305 0.33 2.32 8.57
N ARG A 306 0.97 3.48 8.73
CA ARG A 306 2.37 3.69 8.31
C ARG A 306 3.29 2.89 9.22
N LYS A 307 3.78 1.75 8.76
CA LYS A 307 4.82 1.00 9.49
C LYS A 307 6.09 1.84 9.55
N LYS A 308 6.66 1.98 10.76
CA LYS A 308 8.03 2.49 10.91
C LYS A 308 8.94 1.60 10.04
N PRO A 309 9.88 2.18 9.26
CA PRO A 309 10.87 1.38 8.53
C PRO A 309 11.55 0.43 9.52
N PHE A 310 11.62 -0.88 9.16
CA PHE A 310 12.18 -1.96 10.00
C PHE A 310 11.35 -2.48 11.19
N ALA A 311 10.12 -1.99 11.44
CA ALA A 311 9.24 -2.62 12.44
C ALA A 311 8.77 -3.99 11.95
N ARG A 312 9.23 -5.06 12.60
CA ARG A 312 8.75 -6.43 12.34
C ARG A 312 7.36 -6.60 12.93
N ASN A 313 6.39 -7.06 12.12
CA ASN A 313 5.10 -7.48 12.64
C ASN A 313 5.29 -8.76 13.47
N PRO A 314 5.03 -8.77 14.79
CA PRO A 314 5.21 -9.95 15.64
C PRO A 314 4.35 -11.13 15.17
N TYR A 315 3.19 -10.86 14.58
CA TYR A 315 2.24 -11.86 14.12
C TYR A 315 2.42 -12.30 12.66
N ALA A 316 3.43 -11.80 11.94
CA ALA A 316 3.61 -12.08 10.51
C ALA A 316 3.77 -13.58 10.18
N LYS A 317 4.43 -14.35 11.07
CA LYS A 317 4.59 -15.80 10.91
C LYS A 317 3.23 -16.52 11.06
N ARG A 318 2.43 -16.12 12.05
CA ARG A 318 1.09 -16.64 12.30
C ARG A 318 0.17 -16.33 11.12
N GLU A 319 0.14 -15.08 10.70
CA GLU A 319 -0.64 -14.63 9.55
C GLU A 319 -0.32 -15.43 8.28
N LYS A 320 0.99 -15.63 7.98
CA LYS A 320 1.42 -16.45 6.82
C LYS A 320 0.96 -17.90 6.94
N LYS A 321 1.04 -18.48 8.14
CA LYS A 321 0.59 -19.85 8.41
C LYS A 321 -0.92 -19.97 8.24
N ASP A 322 -1.69 -19.04 8.83
CA ASP A 322 -3.15 -19.06 8.80
C ASP A 322 -3.68 -18.78 7.40
N PHE A 323 -3.07 -17.85 6.64
CA PHE A 323 -3.40 -17.62 5.24
C PHE A 323 -3.21 -18.88 4.39
N LYS A 324 -2.06 -19.57 4.53
CA LYS A 324 -1.81 -20.83 3.83
C LYS A 324 -2.80 -21.92 4.25
N ARG A 325 -3.06 -22.04 5.57
CA ARG A 325 -4.01 -23.02 6.13
C ARG A 325 -5.42 -22.80 5.61
N PHE A 326 -5.87 -21.54 5.49
CA PHE A 326 -7.18 -21.21 4.94
C PHE A 326 -7.36 -21.74 3.51
N PHE A 327 -6.39 -21.50 2.63
CA PHE A 327 -6.46 -21.95 1.23
C PHE A 327 -6.14 -23.42 1.02
N SER A 328 -5.56 -24.12 2.02
CA SER A 328 -5.35 -25.58 1.95
C SER A 328 -6.61 -26.39 2.25
N VAL A 329 -7.65 -25.77 2.80
CA VAL A 329 -8.93 -26.42 3.08
C VAL A 329 -9.83 -26.29 1.86
N VAL A 330 -10.28 -27.42 1.34
CA VAL A 330 -11.26 -27.53 0.24
C VAL A 330 -12.67 -27.57 0.82
N ASN A 331 -13.68 -27.10 0.09
CA ASN A 331 -15.11 -27.13 0.46
C ASN A 331 -15.40 -26.40 1.77
N LYS A 332 -15.03 -25.12 1.85
CA LYS A 332 -15.46 -24.25 2.95
C LYS A 332 -16.91 -23.83 2.74
N HIS A 333 -17.82 -24.44 3.51
CA HIS A 333 -19.24 -24.15 3.36
C HIS A 333 -19.64 -22.82 4.03
N LEU A 334 -19.01 -22.50 5.18
CA LEU A 334 -19.40 -21.34 5.98
C LEU A 334 -18.17 -20.59 6.49
N VAL A 335 -18.10 -19.30 6.15
CA VAL A 335 -17.04 -18.38 6.60
C VAL A 335 -17.67 -17.19 7.31
N PHE A 336 -17.21 -16.88 8.53
CA PHE A 336 -17.45 -15.62 9.20
C PHE A 336 -16.23 -14.72 9.10
N TYR A 337 -16.44 -13.46 8.86
CA TYR A 337 -15.38 -12.45 8.99
C TYR A 337 -15.72 -11.45 10.08
N SER A 338 -14.75 -11.19 10.97
CA SER A 338 -14.82 -10.22 12.06
C SER A 338 -13.66 -9.25 11.99
N GLU A 339 -13.93 -7.97 12.11
CA GLU A 339 -12.91 -6.91 12.09
C GLU A 339 -12.01 -6.96 13.34
N SER A 340 -12.60 -7.29 14.49
CA SER A 340 -11.90 -7.42 15.78
C SER A 340 -12.70 -8.26 16.77
N SER A 341 -12.09 -8.61 17.90
CA SER A 341 -12.72 -9.38 19.00
C SER A 341 -14.06 -8.78 19.46
N GLY A 342 -14.21 -7.45 19.43
CA GLY A 342 -15.44 -6.77 19.84
C GLY A 342 -16.66 -7.06 18.95
N PHE A 343 -16.47 -7.57 17.74
CA PHE A 343 -17.57 -7.91 16.84
C PHE A 343 -18.12 -9.32 17.02
N TYR A 344 -17.44 -10.21 17.75
CA TYR A 344 -17.91 -11.57 18.02
C TYR A 344 -19.31 -11.59 18.65
N LYS A 345 -19.61 -10.63 19.52
CA LYS A 345 -20.91 -10.52 20.21
C LYS A 345 -22.12 -10.49 19.27
N TYR A 346 -21.96 -9.99 18.05
CA TYR A 346 -23.04 -9.94 17.06
C TYR A 346 -23.31 -11.28 16.39
N TYR A 347 -22.29 -12.14 16.31
CA TYR A 347 -22.39 -13.51 15.76
C TYR A 347 -22.67 -14.56 16.81
N GLN A 348 -22.42 -14.26 18.09
CA GLN A 348 -22.30 -15.23 19.17
C GLN A 348 -23.52 -16.15 19.25
N GLY A 349 -24.73 -15.61 19.29
CA GLY A 349 -25.94 -16.42 19.37
C GLY A 349 -26.09 -17.38 18.18
N ILE A 350 -25.82 -16.90 16.96
CA ILE A 350 -25.88 -17.72 15.74
C ILE A 350 -24.81 -18.81 15.79
N ILE A 351 -23.59 -18.50 16.18
CA ILE A 351 -22.48 -19.47 16.26
C ILE A 351 -22.79 -20.52 17.30
N GLU A 352 -23.24 -20.13 18.49
CA GLU A 352 -23.63 -21.06 19.58
C GLU A 352 -24.75 -21.99 19.13
N TRP A 353 -25.77 -21.48 18.44
CA TRP A 353 -26.86 -22.31 17.90
C TRP A 353 -26.35 -23.31 16.84
N LEU A 354 -25.50 -22.85 15.89
CA LEU A 354 -24.92 -23.71 14.86
C LEU A 354 -24.06 -24.83 15.45
N LEU A 355 -23.28 -24.53 16.47
CA LEU A 355 -22.44 -25.52 17.17
C LEU A 355 -23.29 -26.59 17.87
N ALA A 356 -24.43 -26.20 18.47
CA ALA A 356 -25.31 -27.08 19.19
C ALA A 356 -26.15 -28.00 18.26
N HIS A 357 -26.59 -27.47 17.09
CA HIS A 357 -27.62 -28.15 16.29
C HIS A 357 -27.10 -28.65 14.93
N THR A 358 -25.85 -28.38 14.54
CA THR A 358 -25.30 -28.78 13.25
C THR A 358 -23.91 -29.39 13.36
N ASN A 359 -23.46 -30.03 12.27
CA ASN A 359 -22.08 -30.50 12.11
C ASN A 359 -21.27 -29.60 11.16
N LEU A 360 -21.72 -28.38 10.86
CA LEU A 360 -21.02 -27.45 10.02
C LEU A 360 -19.71 -27.03 10.67
N THR A 361 -18.64 -27.03 9.87
CA THR A 361 -17.38 -26.42 10.27
C THR A 361 -17.46 -24.92 10.00
N ILE A 362 -17.24 -24.12 11.03
CA ILE A 362 -17.22 -22.66 10.97
C ILE A 362 -15.80 -22.20 10.76
N HIS A 363 -15.52 -21.57 9.61
CA HIS A 363 -14.27 -20.91 9.33
C HIS A 363 -14.39 -19.44 9.76
N TYR A 364 -13.68 -19.06 10.82
CA TYR A 364 -13.76 -17.72 11.37
C TYR A 364 -12.46 -16.95 11.08
N ILE A 365 -12.57 -15.89 10.31
CA ILE A 365 -11.46 -14.99 9.96
C ILE A 365 -11.56 -13.76 10.84
N THR A 366 -10.44 -13.37 11.46
CA THR A 366 -10.36 -12.13 12.23
C THR A 366 -9.11 -11.35 11.87
N SER A 367 -9.20 -10.01 11.89
CA SER A 367 -8.06 -9.12 11.73
C SER A 367 -7.39 -8.77 13.07
N ASP A 368 -7.90 -9.29 14.18
CA ASP A 368 -7.36 -9.15 15.53
C ASP A 368 -6.57 -10.40 15.95
N PRO A 369 -5.24 -10.31 16.20
CA PRO A 369 -4.45 -11.47 16.60
C PRO A 369 -4.78 -11.99 18.00
N GLU A 370 -5.46 -11.19 18.83
CA GLU A 370 -5.83 -11.51 20.21
C GLU A 370 -7.33 -11.76 20.37
N ASP A 371 -8.03 -12.00 19.25
CA ASP A 371 -9.47 -12.27 19.25
C ASP A 371 -9.82 -13.50 20.12
N GLN A 372 -10.85 -13.35 20.96
CA GLN A 372 -11.36 -14.41 21.83
C GLN A 372 -11.74 -15.71 21.09
N ILE A 373 -12.01 -15.63 19.81
CA ILE A 373 -12.35 -16.79 18.97
C ILE A 373 -11.25 -17.86 18.98
N PHE A 374 -9.98 -17.47 19.19
CA PHE A 374 -8.90 -18.45 19.25
C PHE A 374 -8.99 -19.34 20.47
N ALA A 375 -9.33 -18.78 21.63
CA ALA A 375 -9.58 -19.56 22.84
C ALA A 375 -10.83 -20.45 22.73
N LEU A 376 -11.84 -19.98 22.00
CA LEU A 376 -13.03 -20.78 21.72
C LEU A 376 -12.72 -21.94 20.75
N ALA A 377 -11.92 -21.69 19.71
CA ALA A 377 -11.50 -22.70 18.73
C ALA A 377 -10.58 -23.80 19.32
N GLU A 378 -9.95 -23.56 20.47
CA GLU A 378 -9.20 -24.59 21.20
C GLU A 378 -10.14 -25.59 21.91
N LYS A 379 -11.34 -25.14 22.28
CA LYS A 379 -12.35 -25.94 22.97
C LYS A 379 -13.34 -26.60 22.02
N GLU A 380 -13.61 -25.93 20.87
CA GLU A 380 -14.63 -26.34 19.92
C GLU A 380 -14.01 -26.77 18.59
N ASN A 381 -13.99 -28.06 18.32
CA ASN A 381 -13.37 -28.64 17.13
C ASN A 381 -14.08 -28.27 15.80
N LYS A 382 -15.30 -27.78 15.85
CA LYS A 382 -16.07 -27.29 14.70
C LYS A 382 -15.67 -25.87 14.31
N ILE A 383 -14.86 -25.14 15.10
CA ILE A 383 -14.38 -23.80 14.77
C ILE A 383 -12.94 -23.86 14.27
N ARG A 384 -12.71 -23.25 13.13
CA ARG A 384 -11.36 -23.03 12.57
C ARG A 384 -11.09 -21.54 12.48
N ALA A 385 -10.36 -21.00 13.44
CA ALA A 385 -10.02 -19.59 13.51
C ALA A 385 -8.74 -19.26 12.74
N TYR A 386 -8.73 -18.11 12.04
CA TYR A 386 -7.62 -17.63 11.22
C TYR A 386 -7.35 -16.16 11.50
N TYR A 387 -6.11 -15.82 11.83
CA TYR A 387 -5.64 -14.44 11.91
C TYR A 387 -5.17 -13.95 10.53
N ILE A 388 -5.82 -12.95 9.99
CA ILE A 388 -5.52 -12.35 8.70
C ILE A 388 -5.52 -10.83 8.86
N GLY A 389 -4.35 -10.21 8.83
CA GLY A 389 -4.24 -8.75 8.92
C GLY A 389 -4.82 -8.05 7.69
N GLU A 390 -5.20 -6.79 7.86
CA GLU A 390 -5.98 -5.98 6.91
C GLU A 390 -5.47 -6.06 5.46
N LYS A 391 -4.15 -6.01 5.24
CA LYS A 391 -3.58 -6.08 3.87
C LYS A 391 -3.78 -7.43 3.19
N LYS A 392 -3.62 -8.52 3.92
CA LYS A 392 -3.83 -9.86 3.37
C LYS A 392 -5.30 -10.22 3.28
N LEU A 393 -6.15 -9.58 4.09
CA LEU A 393 -7.59 -9.70 3.99
C LEU A 393 -8.09 -9.32 2.60
N ILE A 394 -7.58 -8.25 2.02
CA ILE A 394 -7.95 -7.83 0.66
C ILE A 394 -7.73 -8.97 -0.34
N THR A 395 -6.54 -9.56 -0.33
CA THR A 395 -6.21 -10.69 -1.22
C THR A 395 -7.04 -11.93 -0.88
N LEU A 396 -7.27 -12.20 0.41
CA LEU A 396 -8.06 -13.34 0.84
C LEU A 396 -9.50 -13.22 0.35
N MET A 397 -10.13 -12.06 0.52
CA MET A 397 -11.52 -11.83 0.06
C MET A 397 -11.63 -11.95 -1.46
N MET A 398 -10.68 -11.39 -2.22
CA MET A 398 -10.65 -11.53 -3.68
C MET A 398 -10.48 -12.98 -4.16
N LYS A 399 -9.81 -13.82 -3.37
CA LYS A 399 -9.59 -15.25 -3.64
C LYS A 399 -10.49 -16.16 -2.80
N MET A 400 -11.53 -15.61 -2.16
CA MET A 400 -12.44 -16.37 -1.31
C MET A 400 -13.03 -17.55 -2.08
N ASP A 401 -12.94 -18.72 -1.47
CA ASP A 401 -13.52 -19.95 -1.94
C ASP A 401 -14.37 -20.56 -0.78
N ALA A 402 -15.62 -20.17 -0.75
CA ALA A 402 -16.60 -20.58 0.25
C ALA A 402 -17.99 -20.60 -0.39
N ASP A 403 -18.96 -21.25 0.25
CA ASP A 403 -20.35 -21.24 -0.22
C ASP A 403 -21.10 -20.03 0.34
N VAL A 404 -20.93 -19.74 1.62
CA VAL A 404 -21.58 -18.64 2.34
C VAL A 404 -20.54 -17.85 3.11
N VAL A 405 -20.58 -16.53 3.01
CA VAL A 405 -19.73 -15.59 3.78
C VAL A 405 -20.61 -14.65 4.57
N VAL A 406 -20.43 -14.62 5.89
CA VAL A 406 -21.20 -13.81 6.83
C VAL A 406 -20.33 -12.71 7.41
N MET A 407 -20.79 -11.46 7.36
CA MET A 407 -19.99 -10.29 7.78
C MET A 407 -20.89 -9.23 8.44
N THR A 408 -20.27 -8.42 9.33
CA THR A 408 -20.85 -7.18 9.87
C THR A 408 -20.32 -5.94 9.18
N MET A 409 -19.30 -6.08 8.30
CA MET A 409 -18.65 -4.98 7.64
C MET A 409 -19.50 -4.50 6.46
N PRO A 410 -19.93 -3.22 6.42
CA PRO A 410 -20.60 -2.63 5.25
C PRO A 410 -19.59 -2.36 4.12
N ASP A 411 -20.07 -1.81 2.99
CA ASP A 411 -19.23 -1.27 1.92
C ASP A 411 -18.41 -2.30 1.13
N ILE A 412 -18.81 -3.58 1.10
CA ILE A 412 -18.20 -4.56 0.19
C ILE A 412 -18.32 -4.07 -1.27
N GLU A 413 -17.30 -4.22 -2.08
CA GLU A 413 -17.12 -3.70 -3.44
C GLU A 413 -16.92 -2.17 -3.56
N ASN A 414 -17.37 -1.37 -2.60
CA ASN A 414 -17.25 0.07 -2.65
C ASN A 414 -15.82 0.57 -2.40
N PHE A 415 -15.06 -0.15 -1.57
CA PHE A 415 -13.67 0.17 -1.23
C PHE A 415 -12.73 -1.00 -1.55
N HIS A 416 -11.75 -1.20 -0.69
CA HIS A 416 -10.68 -2.19 -0.87
C HIS A 416 -11.12 -3.65 -0.68
N ILE A 417 -12.20 -3.90 0.06
CA ILE A 417 -12.73 -5.26 0.21
C ILE A 417 -13.68 -5.56 -0.94
N LYS A 418 -13.30 -6.57 -1.73
CA LYS A 418 -14.04 -6.98 -2.93
C LYS A 418 -14.64 -8.36 -2.73
N ARG A 419 -15.72 -8.65 -3.45
CA ARG A 419 -16.25 -10.02 -3.57
C ARG A 419 -15.25 -10.90 -4.31
N SER A 420 -15.38 -12.21 -4.17
CA SER A 420 -14.48 -13.15 -4.82
C SER A 420 -14.46 -13.01 -6.35
N TYR A 421 -13.25 -13.01 -6.91
CA TYR A 421 -13.05 -13.11 -8.37
C TYR A 421 -12.96 -14.58 -8.84
N VAL A 422 -12.75 -15.51 -7.90
CA VAL A 422 -12.63 -16.94 -8.19
C VAL A 422 -14.01 -17.61 -8.23
N ARG A 423 -14.87 -17.32 -7.25
CA ARG A 423 -16.22 -17.84 -7.15
C ARG A 423 -17.23 -16.70 -7.15
N LYS A 424 -18.11 -16.66 -8.17
CA LYS A 424 -19.13 -15.62 -8.30
C LYS A 424 -20.48 -15.99 -7.67
N ASP A 425 -20.62 -17.24 -7.33
CA ASP A 425 -21.83 -17.87 -6.75
C ASP A 425 -21.90 -17.81 -5.23
N ILE A 426 -20.87 -17.25 -4.56
CA ILE A 426 -20.84 -17.10 -3.10
C ILE A 426 -22.00 -16.21 -2.64
N GLU A 427 -22.75 -16.68 -1.64
CA GLU A 427 -23.75 -15.86 -0.97
C GLU A 427 -23.11 -15.04 0.14
N TYR A 428 -23.17 -13.71 0.04
CA TYR A 428 -22.68 -12.76 1.03
C TYR A 428 -23.85 -12.26 1.88
N ILE A 429 -23.79 -12.56 3.19
CA ILE A 429 -24.81 -12.22 4.17
C ILE A 429 -24.29 -11.07 5.05
N TYR A 430 -25.03 -9.98 5.12
CA TYR A 430 -24.77 -8.90 6.07
C TYR A 430 -25.56 -9.09 7.35
N ILE A 431 -24.88 -9.02 8.49
CA ILE A 431 -25.48 -9.00 9.83
C ILE A 431 -25.27 -7.61 10.43
N PRO A 432 -26.32 -6.86 10.79
CA PRO A 432 -26.19 -5.57 11.44
C PRO A 432 -25.47 -5.66 12.79
N HIS A 433 -24.60 -4.69 13.03
CA HIS A 433 -23.90 -4.52 14.30
C HIS A 433 -24.49 -3.39 15.15
N CYS A 434 -25.60 -2.80 14.71
CA CYS A 434 -26.38 -1.81 15.41
C CYS A 434 -27.86 -1.91 14.97
N MET A 435 -28.74 -1.27 15.72
CA MET A 435 -30.16 -1.13 15.41
C MET A 435 -30.50 0.22 14.75
N ASP A 436 -29.48 1.01 14.42
CA ASP A 436 -29.60 2.29 13.74
C ASP A 436 -30.15 2.16 12.32
N SER A 437 -30.62 3.26 11.76
CA SER A 437 -30.97 3.37 10.35
C SER A 437 -29.79 2.98 9.45
N LEU A 438 -29.99 2.02 8.57
CA LEU A 438 -28.99 1.65 7.54
C LEU A 438 -28.87 2.72 6.46
N ASN A 439 -29.92 3.49 6.23
CA ASN A 439 -29.94 4.55 5.24
C ASN A 439 -29.18 5.80 5.69
N MET A 440 -29.32 6.23 6.96
CA MET A 440 -28.70 7.46 7.47
C MET A 440 -27.28 7.24 7.98
N THR A 441 -27.04 6.14 8.71
CA THR A 441 -25.77 5.92 9.44
C THR A 441 -24.74 5.10 8.68
N MET A 442 -25.09 4.53 7.53
CA MET A 442 -24.18 3.88 6.59
C MET A 442 -23.94 4.76 5.37
N ARG A 443 -22.89 4.53 4.61
CA ARG A 443 -22.62 5.28 3.37
C ARG A 443 -23.59 4.90 2.27
N THR A 444 -23.77 5.78 1.30
CA THR A 444 -24.54 5.47 0.08
C THR A 444 -23.99 4.21 -0.59
N GLY A 445 -24.85 3.27 -0.91
CA GLY A 445 -24.48 2.01 -1.59
C GLY A 445 -23.81 0.97 -0.68
N SER A 446 -23.73 1.18 0.64
CA SER A 446 -23.02 0.28 1.57
C SER A 446 -23.54 -1.16 1.56
N MET A 447 -24.82 -1.38 1.23
CA MET A 447 -25.46 -2.70 1.18
C MET A 447 -25.62 -3.24 -0.25
N ASP A 448 -25.27 -2.50 -1.29
CA ASP A 448 -25.65 -2.82 -2.69
C ASP A 448 -25.11 -4.16 -3.18
N HIS A 449 -23.98 -4.58 -2.67
CA HIS A 449 -23.29 -5.79 -3.11
C HIS A 449 -23.46 -7.01 -2.17
N TYR A 450 -24.37 -6.92 -1.19
CA TYR A 450 -24.81 -8.08 -0.41
C TYR A 450 -25.97 -8.79 -1.11
N ASP A 451 -25.97 -10.12 -1.03
CA ASP A 451 -27.07 -10.95 -1.56
C ASP A 451 -28.22 -11.03 -0.57
N THR A 452 -27.88 -11.13 0.73
CA THR A 452 -28.83 -11.25 1.84
C THR A 452 -28.48 -10.24 2.94
N VAL A 453 -29.51 -9.61 3.49
CA VAL A 453 -29.37 -8.69 4.62
C VAL A 453 -30.31 -9.15 5.75
N TYR A 454 -29.75 -9.28 6.96
CA TYR A 454 -30.53 -9.53 8.15
C TYR A 454 -31.13 -8.21 8.66
N CYS A 455 -32.42 -8.22 8.93
CA CYS A 455 -33.17 -7.06 9.40
C CYS A 455 -33.48 -7.20 10.88
N VAL A 456 -33.15 -6.16 11.66
CA VAL A 456 -33.45 -6.12 13.11
C VAL A 456 -34.92 -5.91 13.35
N GLY A 457 -35.54 -5.03 12.58
CA GLY A 457 -36.94 -4.69 12.70
C GLY A 457 -37.46 -4.07 11.40
N LYS A 458 -38.73 -3.61 11.44
CA LYS A 458 -39.45 -3.10 10.26
C LYS A 458 -38.73 -1.97 9.52
N HIS A 459 -37.98 -1.11 10.23
CA HIS A 459 -37.25 0.01 9.65
C HIS A 459 -36.15 -0.47 8.66
N HIS A 460 -35.39 -1.52 9.00
CA HIS A 460 -34.37 -2.06 8.09
C HIS A 460 -34.99 -2.58 6.79
N THR A 461 -36.09 -3.34 6.93
CA THR A 461 -36.81 -3.88 5.76
C THR A 461 -37.32 -2.76 4.87
N GLU A 462 -37.96 -1.74 5.47
CA GLU A 462 -38.52 -0.60 4.75
C GLU A 462 -37.42 0.25 4.08
N GLU A 463 -36.38 0.61 4.82
CA GLU A 463 -35.26 1.42 4.31
C GLU A 463 -34.57 0.72 3.11
N ILE A 464 -34.31 -0.59 3.20
CA ILE A 464 -33.66 -1.31 2.10
C ILE A 464 -34.58 -1.36 0.87
N ARG A 465 -35.88 -1.68 1.03
CA ARG A 465 -36.82 -1.70 -0.11
C ARG A 465 -36.96 -0.34 -0.77
N LYS A 466 -37.07 0.73 0.02
CA LYS A 466 -37.13 2.09 -0.50
C LYS A 466 -35.81 2.53 -1.16
N THR A 467 -34.68 2.09 -0.66
CA THR A 467 -33.38 2.31 -1.31
C THR A 467 -33.29 1.60 -2.65
N GLU A 468 -33.71 0.35 -2.71
CA GLU A 468 -33.78 -0.42 -3.96
C GLU A 468 -34.68 0.26 -4.99
N GLU A 469 -35.84 0.77 -4.57
CA GLU A 469 -36.77 1.52 -5.43
C GLU A 469 -36.15 2.82 -5.93
N ALA A 470 -35.56 3.63 -5.04
CA ALA A 470 -35.01 4.94 -5.34
C ALA A 470 -33.82 4.89 -6.32
N TYR A 471 -33.00 3.85 -6.23
CA TYR A 471 -31.79 3.69 -7.07
C TYR A 471 -31.93 2.62 -8.16
N GLY A 472 -33.10 1.99 -8.30
CA GLY A 472 -33.32 0.95 -9.32
C GLY A 472 -32.45 -0.29 -9.11
N LEU A 473 -32.19 -0.68 -7.88
CA LEU A 473 -31.34 -1.81 -7.54
C LEU A 473 -32.11 -3.14 -7.59
N PRO A 474 -31.43 -4.26 -7.88
CA PRO A 474 -32.08 -5.56 -7.78
C PRO A 474 -32.46 -5.86 -6.32
N PRO A 475 -33.64 -6.49 -6.08
CA PRO A 475 -34.08 -6.77 -4.74
C PRO A 475 -33.19 -7.81 -4.07
N LYS A 476 -32.71 -7.48 -2.87
CA LYS A 476 -31.94 -8.36 -1.99
C LYS A 476 -32.88 -9.32 -1.23
N LYS A 477 -32.33 -10.43 -0.77
CA LYS A 477 -33.01 -11.29 0.17
C LYS A 477 -32.97 -10.64 1.56
N LEU A 478 -34.12 -10.37 2.14
CA LEU A 478 -34.24 -9.81 3.48
C LEU A 478 -34.76 -10.88 4.44
N ILE A 479 -34.10 -10.98 5.59
CA ILE A 479 -34.48 -11.93 6.63
C ILE A 479 -34.97 -11.13 7.83
N ASP A 480 -36.21 -11.31 8.22
CA ASP A 480 -36.76 -10.77 9.44
C ASP A 480 -36.11 -11.52 10.62
N TRP A 481 -34.96 -10.99 11.05
CA TRP A 481 -34.05 -11.71 11.92
C TRP A 481 -34.23 -11.39 13.40
N GLY A 482 -34.24 -10.12 13.75
CA GLY A 482 -34.11 -9.63 15.11
C GLY A 482 -32.67 -9.21 15.43
N TYR A 483 -32.25 -9.33 16.71
CA TYR A 483 -30.91 -8.90 17.10
C TYR A 483 -30.37 -9.74 18.26
N CYS A 484 -29.45 -10.68 17.96
CA CYS A 484 -28.91 -11.61 18.96
C CYS A 484 -28.28 -10.94 20.17
N LEU A 485 -27.64 -9.79 19.99
CA LEU A 485 -27.07 -9.03 21.11
C LEU A 485 -28.16 -8.54 22.06
N LEU A 486 -29.26 -8.04 21.52
CA LEU A 486 -30.42 -7.58 22.34
C LEU A 486 -31.03 -8.75 23.10
N ASP A 487 -31.28 -9.89 22.45
CA ASP A 487 -31.81 -11.09 23.10
C ASP A 487 -30.98 -11.48 24.32
N ARG A 488 -29.63 -11.49 24.13
CA ARG A 488 -28.69 -11.80 25.21
C ARG A 488 -28.70 -10.71 26.30
N MET A 489 -28.67 -9.44 25.94
CA MET A 489 -28.71 -8.36 26.92
C MET A 489 -30.00 -8.41 27.79
N ILE A 490 -31.14 -8.71 27.20
CA ILE A 490 -32.40 -8.87 27.93
C ILE A 490 -32.32 -10.08 28.91
N GLU A 491 -31.73 -11.19 28.45
CA GLU A 491 -31.55 -12.38 29.29
C GLU A 491 -30.59 -12.11 30.46
N ASP A 492 -29.44 -11.46 30.17
CA ASP A 492 -28.45 -11.08 31.17
C ASP A 492 -29.02 -10.06 32.16
N TYR A 493 -29.81 -9.09 31.68
CA TYR A 493 -30.49 -8.11 32.53
C TYR A 493 -31.52 -8.74 33.46
N LYS A 494 -32.22 -9.77 33.01
CA LYS A 494 -33.16 -10.52 33.87
C LYS A 494 -32.45 -11.31 34.96
N LYS A 495 -31.21 -11.77 34.68
CA LYS A 495 -30.37 -12.54 35.63
C LYS A 495 -29.53 -11.66 36.54
N ALA A 496 -29.36 -10.38 36.20
CA ALA A 496 -28.49 -9.45 36.95
C ALA A 496 -29.01 -9.22 38.37
N ASP A 497 -28.11 -9.24 39.35
CA ASP A 497 -28.40 -8.91 40.75
C ASP A 497 -28.60 -7.37 40.87
N LYS A 498 -29.89 -7.00 40.93
CA LYS A 498 -30.29 -5.59 41.02
C LYS A 498 -30.23 -5.12 42.47
N LYS A 499 -29.08 -4.62 42.91
CA LYS A 499 -28.95 -4.02 44.25
C LYS A 499 -29.71 -2.69 44.30
N PRO A 500 -30.48 -2.46 45.37
CA PRO A 500 -31.07 -1.13 45.57
C PRO A 500 -29.97 -0.08 45.82
N HIS A 501 -29.94 0.97 45.03
CA HIS A 501 -29.03 2.10 45.20
C HIS A 501 -29.67 3.25 46.00
N GLU A 502 -28.87 3.88 46.84
CA GLU A 502 -29.38 5.07 47.61
C GLU A 502 -29.60 6.25 46.69
N LYS A 503 -28.76 6.44 45.69
CA LYS A 503 -28.86 7.47 44.67
C LYS A 503 -29.32 6.91 43.34
N LYS A 504 -29.92 7.75 42.49
CA LYS A 504 -30.27 7.38 41.13
C LYS A 504 -29.05 7.42 40.24
N HIS A 505 -28.85 6.35 39.44
CA HIS A 505 -27.71 6.20 38.55
C HIS A 505 -28.03 6.76 37.17
N ILE A 506 -27.25 7.73 36.74
CA ILE A 506 -27.36 8.35 35.42
C ILE A 506 -26.13 7.94 34.60
N LEU A 507 -26.36 7.28 33.48
CA LEU A 507 -25.30 6.90 32.53
C LEU A 507 -25.26 7.93 31.39
N ILE A 508 -24.14 8.63 31.20
CA ILE A 508 -23.91 9.51 30.05
C ILE A 508 -23.00 8.77 29.08
N ALA A 509 -23.54 8.32 27.95
CA ALA A 509 -22.83 7.53 26.95
C ALA A 509 -22.87 8.18 25.56
N PRO A 510 -21.96 9.14 25.29
CA PRO A 510 -21.94 9.91 24.05
C PRO A 510 -21.47 9.09 22.85
N SER A 511 -21.86 9.51 21.63
CA SER A 511 -21.29 9.03 20.38
C SER A 511 -19.83 9.47 20.21
N TRP A 512 -19.15 9.00 19.17
CA TRP A 512 -17.74 9.36 18.88
C TRP A 512 -17.56 10.35 17.74
N GLN A 513 -18.66 10.84 17.15
CA GLN A 513 -18.61 11.84 16.09
C GLN A 513 -18.04 13.17 16.58
N LYS A 514 -17.67 14.03 15.65
CA LYS A 514 -17.28 15.42 15.95
C LYS A 514 -18.45 16.19 16.52
N ASP A 515 -18.19 17.12 17.44
CA ASP A 515 -19.18 17.99 18.09
C ASP A 515 -20.25 17.19 18.89
N ASN A 516 -19.87 16.04 19.44
CA ASN A 516 -20.71 15.24 20.33
C ASN A 516 -20.85 15.88 21.74
N ILE A 517 -21.54 15.19 22.66
CA ILE A 517 -21.73 15.68 24.05
C ILE A 517 -20.40 16.02 24.72
N VAL A 518 -19.34 15.19 24.58
CA VAL A 518 -18.03 15.46 25.21
C VAL A 518 -17.38 16.71 24.63
N ASP A 519 -17.64 17.01 23.36
CA ASP A 519 -17.03 18.14 22.68
C ASP A 519 -17.79 19.48 22.98
N SER A 520 -19.09 19.42 23.26
CA SER A 520 -19.96 20.57 23.27
C SER A 520 -20.53 20.96 24.65
N CYS A 521 -21.08 20.02 25.42
CA CYS A 521 -21.93 20.35 26.55
C CYS A 521 -21.75 19.49 27.81
N LEU A 522 -20.86 18.48 27.80
CA LEU A 522 -20.72 17.53 28.91
C LEU A 522 -20.47 18.21 30.26
N GLU A 523 -19.55 19.17 30.32
CA GLU A 523 -19.18 19.83 31.58
C GLU A 523 -20.35 20.61 32.19
N GLY A 524 -21.10 21.35 31.38
CA GLY A 524 -22.31 22.08 31.87
C GLY A 524 -23.40 21.12 32.37
N MET A 525 -23.59 19.98 31.72
CA MET A 525 -24.53 18.94 32.18
C MET A 525 -24.08 18.32 33.50
N LEU A 526 -22.78 18.02 33.67
CA LEU A 526 -22.25 17.47 34.93
C LEU A 526 -22.37 18.48 36.06
N ASP A 527 -22.12 19.75 35.80
CA ASP A 527 -22.25 20.83 36.78
C ASP A 527 -23.73 21.00 37.25
N ASP A 528 -24.71 20.81 36.34
CA ASP A 528 -26.13 20.86 36.71
C ASP A 528 -26.62 19.63 37.47
N LEU A 529 -26.00 18.45 37.29
CA LEU A 529 -26.33 17.22 38.01
C LEU A 529 -25.61 17.09 39.34
N ALA A 530 -24.47 17.79 39.52
CA ALA A 530 -23.62 17.63 40.68
C ALA A 530 -24.31 18.01 41.99
N GLY A 531 -24.21 17.15 43.01
CA GLY A 531 -24.75 17.38 44.34
C GLY A 531 -26.28 17.32 44.44
N LYS A 532 -26.99 16.89 43.36
CA LYS A 532 -28.47 16.81 43.34
C LYS A 532 -28.99 15.38 43.63
N GLY A 533 -28.18 14.52 44.19
CA GLY A 533 -28.60 13.17 44.64
C GLY A 533 -28.54 12.10 43.53
N TYR A 534 -27.76 12.35 42.49
CA TYR A 534 -27.46 11.41 41.42
C TYR A 534 -26.06 10.87 41.55
N GLU A 535 -25.84 9.65 41.08
CA GLU A 535 -24.53 9.09 40.76
C GLU A 535 -24.42 9.04 39.25
N VAL A 536 -23.43 9.75 38.71
CA VAL A 536 -23.28 9.96 37.24
C VAL A 536 -22.04 9.22 36.73
N VAL A 537 -22.25 8.29 35.83
CA VAL A 537 -21.16 7.60 35.13
C VAL A 537 -21.08 8.12 33.69
N VAL A 538 -19.96 8.70 33.34
CA VAL A 538 -19.67 9.08 31.96
C VAL A 538 -18.88 7.98 31.30
N ARG A 539 -19.45 7.36 30.26
CA ARG A 539 -18.87 6.25 29.50
C ARG A 539 -18.67 6.65 28.02
N PRO A 540 -17.58 7.35 27.67
CA PRO A 540 -17.32 7.77 26.31
C PRO A 540 -17.16 6.58 25.37
N HIS A 541 -17.43 6.78 24.08
CA HIS A 541 -17.28 5.71 23.10
C HIS A 541 -15.81 5.23 23.01
N PRO A 542 -15.54 3.91 22.85
CA PRO A 542 -14.17 3.37 22.78
C PRO A 542 -13.28 4.05 21.74
N GLN A 543 -13.81 4.43 20.60
CA GLN A 543 -13.07 5.19 19.57
C GLN A 543 -12.65 6.57 20.07
N GLN A 544 -13.48 7.25 20.83
CA GLN A 544 -13.16 8.56 21.39
C GLN A 544 -12.03 8.45 22.43
N VAL A 545 -12.11 7.45 23.31
CA VAL A 545 -11.04 7.17 24.29
C VAL A 545 -9.71 6.91 23.58
N ARG A 546 -9.73 6.17 22.47
CA ARG A 546 -8.52 5.86 21.69
C ARG A 546 -7.94 7.09 20.98
N LEU A 547 -8.79 7.95 20.41
CA LEU A 547 -8.37 9.07 19.55
C LEU A 547 -8.11 10.36 20.33
N GLN A 548 -8.77 10.56 21.49
CA GLN A 548 -8.71 11.78 22.29
C GLN A 548 -8.26 11.52 23.73
N ARG A 549 -7.21 10.72 23.90
CA ARG A 549 -6.72 10.29 25.22
C ARG A 549 -6.45 11.44 26.18
N ASP A 550 -5.74 12.47 25.71
CA ASP A 550 -5.42 13.65 26.51
C ASP A 550 -6.66 14.40 27.04
N LYS A 551 -7.77 14.35 26.27
CA LYS A 551 -9.05 14.94 26.68
C LYS A 551 -9.70 14.10 27.78
N MET A 552 -9.65 12.77 27.63
CA MET A 552 -10.18 11.85 28.64
C MET A 552 -9.43 11.95 29.94
N ASP A 553 -8.10 12.06 29.89
CA ASP A 553 -7.25 12.20 31.09
C ASP A 553 -7.56 13.52 31.83
N ARG A 554 -7.74 14.64 31.10
CA ARG A 554 -8.18 15.93 31.70
C ARG A 554 -9.56 15.85 32.34
N LEU A 555 -10.53 15.18 31.73
CA LEU A 555 -11.85 14.98 32.33
C LEU A 555 -11.76 14.15 33.61
N LYS A 556 -10.97 13.08 33.63
CA LYS A 556 -10.72 12.29 34.85
C LYS A 556 -10.11 13.12 35.96
N GLU A 557 -9.09 13.93 35.66
CA GLU A 557 -8.44 14.82 36.64
C GLU A 557 -9.43 15.85 37.20
N ARG A 558 -10.25 16.46 36.35
CA ARG A 558 -11.23 17.48 36.76
C ARG A 558 -12.25 16.95 37.76
N TYR A 559 -12.76 15.75 37.56
CA TYR A 559 -13.80 15.15 38.40
C TYR A 559 -13.26 14.12 39.41
N ALA A 560 -11.94 13.96 39.55
CA ALA A 560 -11.31 12.99 40.45
C ALA A 560 -11.72 13.12 41.92
N ASN A 561 -12.07 14.35 42.39
CA ASN A 561 -12.48 14.64 43.75
C ASN A 561 -14.00 14.70 43.95
N ASN A 562 -14.80 14.44 42.92
CA ASN A 562 -16.23 14.41 43.03
C ASN A 562 -16.72 12.96 43.18
N PRO A 563 -17.23 12.56 44.36
CA PRO A 563 -17.62 11.18 44.61
C PRO A 563 -18.84 10.72 43.83
N ASP A 564 -19.60 11.66 43.25
CA ASP A 564 -20.85 11.41 42.52
C ASP A 564 -20.63 11.31 41.00
N ILE A 565 -19.39 11.55 40.51
CA ILE A 565 -19.07 11.54 39.07
C ILE A 565 -17.90 10.61 38.76
N GLU A 566 -18.13 9.62 37.93
CA GLU A 566 -17.12 8.69 37.46
C GLU A 566 -16.92 8.83 35.93
N ILE A 567 -15.66 8.91 35.48
CA ILE A 567 -15.30 8.82 34.04
C ILE A 567 -14.78 7.42 33.75
N GLN A 568 -15.67 6.54 33.26
CA GLN A 568 -15.38 5.16 32.97
C GLN A 568 -14.76 4.99 31.58
N THR A 569 -13.56 4.41 31.52
CA THR A 569 -12.87 4.09 30.26
C THR A 569 -12.61 2.60 30.07
N ASP A 570 -13.09 1.77 30.99
CA ASP A 570 -13.12 0.31 30.88
C ASP A 570 -14.51 -0.14 30.36
N PHE A 571 -14.50 -0.94 29.31
CA PHE A 571 -15.68 -1.44 28.62
C PHE A 571 -15.87 -2.96 28.76
N SER A 572 -15.16 -3.59 29.69
CA SER A 572 -15.16 -5.03 29.89
C SER A 572 -16.51 -5.59 30.38
N SER A 573 -17.35 -4.74 31.00
CA SER A 573 -18.64 -5.12 31.57
C SER A 573 -19.77 -4.19 31.09
N ASN A 574 -21.00 -4.76 31.03
CA ASN A 574 -22.23 -4.02 30.82
C ASN A 574 -22.94 -3.65 32.13
N SER A 575 -22.31 -3.86 33.30
CA SER A 575 -22.94 -3.59 34.60
C SER A 575 -23.49 -2.18 34.72
N THR A 576 -22.69 -1.17 34.34
CA THR A 576 -23.11 0.24 34.38
C THR A 576 -24.31 0.54 33.47
N VAL A 577 -24.46 -0.20 32.36
CA VAL A 577 -25.65 -0.08 31.47
C VAL A 577 -26.88 -0.66 32.16
N PHE A 578 -26.74 -1.77 32.87
CA PHE A 578 -27.85 -2.44 33.55
C PHE A 578 -28.27 -1.73 34.84
N GLU A 579 -27.32 -1.13 35.55
CA GLU A 579 -27.56 -0.43 36.81
C GLU A 579 -28.17 0.97 36.60
N ALA A 580 -27.92 1.60 35.44
CA ALA A 580 -28.43 2.93 35.16
C ALA A 580 -29.97 3.00 35.26
N ASP A 581 -30.48 4.04 35.96
CA ASP A 581 -31.89 4.36 36.00
C ASP A 581 -32.35 5.19 34.79
N LEU A 582 -31.39 5.92 34.17
CA LEU A 582 -31.61 6.71 32.99
C LEU A 582 -30.33 6.83 32.17
N LEU A 583 -30.46 6.74 30.86
CA LEU A 583 -29.36 6.98 29.91
C LEU A 583 -29.48 8.40 29.35
N VAL A 584 -28.33 9.09 29.27
CA VAL A 584 -28.16 10.33 28.50
C VAL A 584 -27.23 10.08 27.34
N THR A 585 -27.67 10.37 26.14
CA THR A 585 -26.85 10.13 24.92
C THR A 585 -27.23 11.11 23.81
N ASP A 586 -26.48 11.09 22.72
CA ASP A 586 -26.79 11.89 21.53
C ASP A 586 -27.25 11.00 20.35
N TRP A 587 -26.37 10.69 19.39
CA TRP A 587 -26.67 9.90 18.20
C TRP A 587 -26.00 8.51 18.26
N SER A 588 -25.94 7.92 19.43
CA SER A 588 -25.32 6.60 19.65
C SER A 588 -26.36 5.48 19.69
N GLY A 589 -26.03 4.35 19.03
CA GLY A 589 -26.85 3.14 19.01
C GLY A 589 -27.11 2.51 20.39
N ILE A 590 -26.33 2.89 21.41
CA ILE A 590 -26.56 2.44 22.80
C ILE A 590 -27.95 2.84 23.34
N ALA A 591 -28.57 3.88 22.75
CA ALA A 591 -29.91 4.30 23.12
C ALA A 591 -30.92 3.14 22.99
N TYR A 592 -30.84 2.41 21.88
CA TYR A 592 -31.73 1.27 21.61
C TYR A 592 -31.34 0.07 22.47
N GLU A 593 -30.04 -0.25 22.55
CA GLU A 593 -29.56 -1.35 23.39
C GLU A 593 -29.99 -1.17 24.84
N TYR A 594 -29.84 0.05 25.39
CA TYR A 594 -30.26 0.36 26.76
C TYR A 594 -31.77 0.31 26.92
N ALA A 595 -32.51 1.10 26.14
CA ALA A 595 -33.96 1.24 26.31
C ALA A 595 -34.69 -0.08 26.07
N PHE A 596 -34.32 -0.84 25.04
CA PHE A 596 -34.96 -2.11 24.69
C PHE A 596 -34.58 -3.24 25.62
N THR A 597 -33.43 -3.15 26.31
CA THR A 597 -33.05 -4.15 27.33
C THR A 597 -33.70 -3.86 28.66
N THR A 598 -33.80 -2.61 29.06
CA THR A 598 -34.17 -2.23 30.43
C THR A 598 -35.59 -1.69 30.56
N ASN A 599 -36.23 -1.35 29.45
CA ASN A 599 -37.49 -0.61 29.37
C ASN A 599 -37.47 0.74 30.12
N LYS A 600 -36.27 1.37 30.19
CA LYS A 600 -36.07 2.65 30.86
C LYS A 600 -35.88 3.80 29.87
N PRO A 601 -36.25 5.05 30.22
CA PRO A 601 -36.21 6.18 29.32
C PRO A 601 -34.79 6.68 29.04
N VAL A 602 -34.64 7.40 27.91
CA VAL A 602 -33.41 8.02 27.44
C VAL A 602 -33.60 9.54 27.35
N LEU A 603 -32.61 10.31 27.82
CA LEU A 603 -32.47 11.73 27.51
C LEU A 603 -31.54 11.91 26.32
N PHE A 604 -32.08 12.42 25.23
CA PHE A 604 -31.32 12.68 24.01
C PHE A 604 -30.82 14.10 23.94
N VAL A 605 -29.52 14.31 23.78
CA VAL A 605 -28.96 15.65 23.56
C VAL A 605 -28.94 15.91 22.04
N ASP A 606 -29.48 17.03 21.60
CA ASP A 606 -29.61 17.40 20.19
C ASP A 606 -28.32 18.02 19.63
N THR A 607 -27.20 17.31 19.77
CA THR A 607 -25.95 17.59 19.07
C THR A 607 -26.15 17.45 17.56
N PRO A 608 -25.21 17.90 16.70
CA PRO A 608 -25.31 17.72 15.26
C PRO A 608 -25.54 16.25 14.88
N MET A 609 -26.48 15.99 13.96
CA MET A 609 -26.87 14.64 13.56
C MET A 609 -25.70 13.86 12.97
N LYS A 610 -25.61 12.60 13.33
CA LYS A 610 -24.64 11.65 12.74
C LYS A 610 -25.17 11.17 11.39
N VAL A 611 -24.77 11.82 10.32
CA VAL A 611 -25.16 11.49 8.96
C VAL A 611 -23.93 11.02 8.18
N MET A 612 -23.92 9.74 7.78
CA MET A 612 -22.88 9.17 6.93
C MET A 612 -23.28 9.13 5.45
N ASN A 613 -24.60 9.08 5.18
CA ASN A 613 -25.15 9.17 3.83
C ASN A 613 -25.75 10.57 3.61
N PRO A 614 -25.09 11.46 2.88
CA PRO A 614 -25.63 12.80 2.60
C PRO A 614 -26.93 12.76 1.77
N GLU A 615 -27.21 11.63 1.11
CA GLU A 615 -28.38 11.42 0.25
C GLU A 615 -29.55 10.73 0.96
N TYR A 616 -29.47 10.50 2.29
CA TYR A 616 -30.52 9.76 3.01
C TYR A 616 -31.93 10.32 2.80
N GLN A 617 -32.07 11.63 2.59
CA GLN A 617 -33.36 12.29 2.34
C GLN A 617 -33.98 11.95 0.97
N LYS A 618 -33.21 11.36 0.05
CA LYS A 618 -33.76 10.86 -1.24
C LYS A 618 -34.57 9.58 -1.06
N ILE A 619 -34.39 8.91 0.06
CA ILE A 619 -35.13 7.70 0.40
C ILE A 619 -36.40 8.11 1.15
N ASP A 620 -37.56 7.69 0.67
CA ASP A 620 -38.87 8.04 1.23
C ASP A 620 -39.14 7.28 2.54
N THR A 621 -38.26 7.49 3.54
CA THR A 621 -38.38 6.97 4.91
C THR A 621 -37.87 8.00 5.90
N VAL A 622 -38.44 8.00 7.12
CA VAL A 622 -37.87 8.75 8.23
C VAL A 622 -36.97 7.83 9.05
N PRO A 623 -35.64 8.09 9.12
CA PRO A 623 -34.72 7.26 9.89
C PRO A 623 -35.16 7.05 11.34
N ILE A 624 -35.03 5.81 11.84
CA ILE A 624 -35.37 5.47 13.21
C ILE A 624 -34.64 6.36 14.23
N ASN A 625 -33.44 6.78 13.94
CA ASN A 625 -32.62 7.68 14.76
C ASN A 625 -33.29 9.03 15.02
N ILE A 626 -34.24 9.45 14.18
CA ILE A 626 -34.95 10.73 14.32
C ILE A 626 -36.20 10.55 15.15
N TRP A 627 -37.13 9.67 14.74
CA TRP A 627 -38.44 9.58 15.33
C TRP A 627 -38.49 8.77 16.63
N MET A 628 -37.58 7.81 16.82
CA MET A 628 -37.56 6.96 18.02
C MET A 628 -37.27 7.76 19.29
N ARG A 629 -36.55 8.87 19.17
CA ARG A 629 -36.21 9.74 20.30
C ARG A 629 -37.45 10.21 21.07
N ASP A 630 -38.57 10.44 20.37
CA ASP A 630 -39.83 10.85 20.96
C ASP A 630 -40.63 9.67 21.54
N VAL A 631 -40.29 8.44 21.16
CA VAL A 631 -40.94 7.21 21.67
C VAL A 631 -40.31 6.76 22.98
N ILE A 632 -38.97 6.72 23.05
CA ILE A 632 -38.23 6.15 24.17
C ILE A 632 -37.65 7.20 25.13
N GLY A 633 -37.86 8.48 24.89
CA GLY A 633 -37.25 9.50 25.73
C GLY A 633 -37.75 10.93 25.50
N ASP A 634 -36.93 11.87 25.90
CA ASP A 634 -37.11 13.31 25.72
C ASP A 634 -35.80 13.94 25.18
N ARG A 635 -35.84 15.19 24.76
CA ARG A 635 -34.72 15.89 24.12
C ARG A 635 -34.19 17.04 24.97
N LEU A 636 -32.89 17.28 24.92
CA LEU A 636 -32.18 18.40 25.53
C LEU A 636 -31.43 19.19 24.47
N ASP A 637 -31.65 20.49 24.42
CA ASP A 637 -30.83 21.42 23.64
C ASP A 637 -29.43 21.53 24.27
N PRO A 638 -28.33 21.22 23.54
CA PRO A 638 -26.96 21.31 24.07
C PRO A 638 -26.57 22.72 24.55
N ALA A 639 -27.27 23.76 24.10
CA ALA A 639 -27.07 25.14 24.57
C ALA A 639 -27.75 25.43 25.94
N LYS A 640 -28.60 24.51 26.43
CA LYS A 640 -29.39 24.67 27.66
C LYS A 640 -29.05 23.61 28.71
N THR A 641 -27.78 23.52 29.03
CA THR A 641 -27.27 22.49 29.99
C THR A 641 -27.88 22.64 31.39
N GLU A 642 -28.35 23.84 31.75
CA GLU A 642 -29.05 24.12 33.00
C GLU A 642 -30.43 23.44 33.11
N GLU A 643 -30.97 22.92 32.01
CA GLU A 643 -32.22 22.18 32.01
C GLU A 643 -31.99 20.65 32.24
N THR A 644 -30.75 20.19 32.33
CA THR A 644 -30.38 18.74 32.38
C THR A 644 -31.08 18.05 33.57
N GLU A 645 -30.92 18.58 34.77
CA GLU A 645 -31.51 17.97 35.97
C GLU A 645 -33.04 17.95 35.90
N SER A 646 -33.67 19.00 35.46
CA SER A 646 -35.13 19.05 35.35
C SER A 646 -35.68 18.03 34.37
N LYS A 647 -35.00 17.81 33.23
CA LYS A 647 -35.32 16.79 32.24
C LYS A 647 -35.13 15.39 32.81
N VAL A 648 -33.98 15.11 33.47
CA VAL A 648 -33.70 13.85 34.13
C VAL A 648 -34.74 13.50 35.14
N ARG A 649 -35.09 14.44 36.05
CA ARG A 649 -36.10 14.24 37.08
C ARG A 649 -37.47 13.95 36.49
N ASN A 650 -37.87 14.64 35.42
CA ASN A 650 -39.14 14.43 34.74
C ASN A 650 -39.24 13.04 34.10
N LEU A 651 -38.18 12.60 33.45
CA LEU A 651 -38.12 11.26 32.85
C LEU A 651 -38.15 10.15 33.90
N LEU A 652 -37.42 10.30 35.01
CA LEU A 652 -37.45 9.37 36.14
C LEU A 652 -38.83 9.32 36.81
N ALA A 653 -39.56 10.45 36.91
CA ALA A 653 -40.91 10.50 37.42
C ALA A 653 -41.92 9.74 36.52
N GLN A 654 -41.68 9.70 35.20
CA GLN A 654 -42.52 9.04 34.21
C GLN A 654 -42.05 7.63 33.84
N LYS A 655 -41.11 7.06 34.61
CA LYS A 655 -40.41 5.77 34.26
C LYS A 655 -41.40 4.62 33.95
N ASP A 656 -42.53 4.51 34.69
CA ASP A 656 -43.47 3.43 34.50
C ASP A 656 -44.25 3.59 33.18
N ALA A 657 -44.62 4.82 32.80
CA ALA A 657 -45.25 5.08 31.51
C ALA A 657 -44.31 4.84 30.34
N TYR A 658 -42.99 5.14 30.48
CA TYR A 658 -42.00 4.78 29.50
C TYR A 658 -41.76 3.29 29.44
N HIS A 659 -41.74 2.60 30.58
CA HIS A 659 -41.61 1.12 30.66
C HIS A 659 -42.65 0.44 29.76
N ASP A 660 -43.94 0.70 30.00
CA ASP A 660 -45.02 0.09 29.25
C ASP A 660 -44.99 0.44 27.75
N ARG A 661 -44.60 1.68 27.42
CA ARG A 661 -44.48 2.13 26.03
C ARG A 661 -43.36 1.45 25.31
N ILE A 662 -42.18 1.35 25.94
CA ILE A 662 -40.98 0.76 25.34
C ILE A 662 -41.19 -0.74 25.19
N GLU A 663 -41.69 -1.46 26.23
CA GLU A 663 -41.97 -2.89 26.19
C GLU A 663 -42.88 -3.22 25.00
N LYS A 664 -44.01 -2.56 24.90
CA LYS A 664 -44.96 -2.77 23.80
C LYS A 664 -44.32 -2.47 22.44
N PHE A 665 -43.54 -1.38 22.35
CA PHE A 665 -42.86 -1.03 21.11
C PHE A 665 -41.87 -2.12 20.67
N VAL A 666 -41.03 -2.62 21.59
CA VAL A 666 -40.03 -3.66 21.30
C VAL A 666 -40.68 -4.94 20.81
N GLU A 667 -41.77 -5.38 21.46
CA GLU A 667 -42.54 -6.59 21.08
C GLU A 667 -43.14 -6.45 19.67
N GLU A 668 -43.65 -5.28 19.30
CA GLU A 668 -44.32 -5.07 18.02
C GLU A 668 -43.34 -4.76 16.85
N TYR A 669 -42.15 -4.24 17.16
CA TYR A 669 -41.27 -3.63 16.18
C TYR A 669 -39.99 -4.44 15.88
N VAL A 670 -39.41 -5.06 16.90
CA VAL A 670 -38.20 -5.90 16.72
C VAL A 670 -38.63 -7.30 16.28
N TYR A 671 -37.99 -7.78 15.21
CA TYR A 671 -38.32 -9.12 14.71
C TYR A 671 -37.81 -10.22 15.66
N ASN A 672 -38.54 -11.29 15.77
CA ASN A 672 -38.17 -12.54 16.44
C ASN A 672 -37.46 -12.38 17.80
N LEU A 673 -37.91 -11.45 18.61
CA LEU A 673 -37.33 -11.16 19.92
C LEU A 673 -37.20 -12.44 20.76
N GLY A 674 -36.01 -12.70 21.30
CA GLY A 674 -35.68 -13.92 22.04
C GLY A 674 -35.37 -15.15 21.19
N ASN A 675 -35.58 -15.09 19.86
CA ASN A 675 -35.34 -16.19 18.93
C ASN A 675 -34.42 -15.84 17.76
N SER A 676 -33.76 -14.66 17.78
CA SER A 676 -32.94 -14.18 16.67
C SER A 676 -31.82 -15.16 16.31
N ALA A 677 -31.22 -15.82 17.29
CA ALA A 677 -30.14 -16.79 17.07
C ALA A 677 -30.59 -17.97 16.22
N GLU A 678 -31.74 -18.56 16.53
CA GLU A 678 -32.31 -19.68 15.80
C GLU A 678 -32.71 -19.30 14.37
N VAL A 679 -33.41 -18.18 14.21
CA VAL A 679 -33.85 -17.70 12.90
C VAL A 679 -32.64 -17.43 11.98
N GLY A 680 -31.63 -16.73 12.48
CA GLY A 680 -30.43 -16.42 11.71
C GLY A 680 -29.62 -17.66 11.36
N ALA A 681 -29.47 -18.59 12.31
CA ALA A 681 -28.73 -19.84 12.08
C ALA A 681 -29.44 -20.76 11.10
N LYS A 682 -30.76 -20.91 11.20
CA LYS A 682 -31.57 -21.73 10.27
C LYS A 682 -31.45 -21.24 8.85
N TYR A 683 -31.49 -19.92 8.64
CA TYR A 683 -31.27 -19.36 7.32
C TYR A 683 -29.87 -19.69 6.77
N ILE A 684 -28.82 -19.53 7.57
CA ILE A 684 -27.45 -19.89 7.15
C ILE A 684 -27.35 -21.36 6.74
N VAL A 685 -27.97 -22.26 7.52
CA VAL A 685 -28.02 -23.71 7.18
C VAL A 685 -28.72 -23.92 5.83
N GLN A 686 -29.84 -23.25 5.60
CA GLN A 686 -30.57 -23.33 4.34
C GLN A 686 -29.69 -22.81 3.18
N ALA A 687 -29.06 -21.66 3.34
CA ALA A 687 -28.18 -21.05 2.33
C ALA A 687 -27.02 -22.00 1.95
N VAL A 688 -26.37 -22.60 2.95
CA VAL A 688 -25.31 -23.60 2.71
C VAL A 688 -25.85 -24.81 1.95
N GLN A 689 -27.02 -25.33 2.33
CA GLN A 689 -27.65 -26.48 1.64
C GLN A 689 -28.00 -26.15 0.18
N GLU A 690 -28.51 -24.95 -0.09
CA GLU A 690 -28.83 -24.48 -1.44
C GLU A 690 -27.56 -24.39 -2.30
N GLN A 691 -26.45 -23.88 -1.76
CA GLN A 691 -25.18 -23.82 -2.48
C GLN A 691 -24.57 -25.19 -2.76
N ILE A 692 -24.62 -26.10 -1.79
CA ILE A 692 -24.17 -27.50 -1.99
C ILE A 692 -25.02 -28.21 -3.06
N LYS A 693 -26.33 -27.95 -3.10
CA LYS A 693 -27.20 -28.51 -4.13
C LYS A 693 -26.86 -28.00 -5.52
N LYS A 694 -26.69 -26.67 -5.67
CA LYS A 694 -26.29 -26.04 -6.95
C LYS A 694 -24.94 -26.58 -7.44
N ALA A 695 -23.96 -26.77 -6.55
CA ALA A 695 -22.67 -27.33 -6.91
C ALA A 695 -22.70 -28.81 -7.36
N LYS A 696 -23.72 -29.57 -6.96
CA LYS A 696 -23.92 -30.95 -7.43
C LYS A 696 -24.65 -31.03 -8.76
N GLU A 697 -25.39 -30.00 -9.13
CA GLU A 697 -26.16 -29.90 -10.39
C GLU A 697 -25.32 -29.34 -11.54
N GLN A 698 -24.17 -28.71 -11.25
CA GLN A 698 -23.15 -28.27 -12.20
C GLN A 698 -22.12 -29.36 -12.46
#